data_748a7350c301d847250738c2800f8505
#
_entry.id   748a7350c301d847250738c2800f8505
#
_cell.length_a   1.000
_cell.length_b   1.000
_cell.length_c   1.000
_cell.angle_alpha   90.00
_cell.angle_beta   90.00
_cell.angle_gamma   90.00
#
_symmetry.space_group_name_H-M   'P 1'
#
loop_
_entity.id
_entity.type
_entity.pdbx_description
1 polymer ?
#
loop_
_entity_poly.entity_id
_entity_poly.type
_entity_poly.pdbx_seq_one_letter_code
_entity_poly.pdbx_strand_id
1 'polypeptide(L)'
;MPRPSLQDLIRRRRQGAFVGRERELDLFARNLDGAPSDPTHRFLFHVHGVGGVGKSTLVREWERLAVGRGALTAYVDDSVHSVPEVMAVVAEQFARQGRPLKALEKRLEAHRRRVHEALAASGADALGGDGDTEGASAVSSAVVRAGLVGVGMVPGVGAFAPVVDGERLARGADRFAASLSARFRDQDDVRLVLDPLPALSPVLLAELGRVAEEVPWTALFFDTYENTAPFLDAWLRDLTTTDRYGHAPGNLVLTLAGRNRPDRSLWGGQTDLVAHLPLEPLTENETGRLLDARGIHDEDARRAVWEGSAGLPVLVTALADHPGDTLLAGATAVDRFLGRDAPPGQREAALACALPRTLDEDVCAAATEEPGDPAALFASLTALPFVSGREGAPRYHDVVRAPMLHLRRTTAPARWRAAHLRLAALHEGRYEELGGAGGRDEADPARLHARLEAAYHRLCAHPATALPALLAEGAAAARLGAAPARRWARTLADAGRDNGDAATRGWGADCLAVLDEDDGPKGRARLAGLLVDRPGLGEQARAEALHARAALHREAGALAKALADYDRLDALRPGDWRTAMERAVAHRQTGAYAAALAHLDEAESRLAADATGTEPDPASLARLVRERGETRRHLGQFEEAVTLLGRALGLAPGDPGTLVSRASAHLSLGRPELAVADLDQALGARPDHFWALLKRARTHDSLGDREAALADLARAAELAQDPALVIGERAEIHRRAGEHIAAVTAFGEAIAADPGYLWAYGGRAMAHHALGDTAAAVADLRHALSGKPDYLWARLRLAEIHHEEGACEAEFAEYDEAVAATGGRLARPYVLRAQARAAHGEHERAVEDFDRALRIEPGDERVRELAEEWARVYVAASAGETATEPAAEAPDTTSWRRSDSSWGHGGTSAGW
;
A
#
# COMPACT_ATOMS: atom_id res chain seq x y z
N MET A 1 -37.39 11.42 35.53
CA MET A 1 -36.65 11.42 34.28
C MET A 1 -35.40 12.28 34.47
N PRO A 2 -34.21 11.83 34.08
CA PRO A 2 -33.03 12.67 34.15
C PRO A 2 -33.21 13.91 33.24
N ARG A 3 -32.70 15.06 33.68
CA ARG A 3 -32.75 16.28 32.87
C ARG A 3 -31.97 16.05 31.60
N PRO A 4 -32.50 16.48 30.40
CA PRO A 4 -31.78 16.33 29.13
C PRO A 4 -30.47 17.11 29.19
N SER A 5 -29.41 16.56 28.61
CA SER A 5 -28.12 17.25 28.50
C SER A 5 -28.23 18.48 27.58
N LEU A 6 -27.31 19.42 27.70
CA LEU A 6 -27.26 20.58 26.80
C LEU A 6 -27.17 20.10 25.33
N GLN A 7 -26.42 19.05 25.08
CA GLN A 7 -26.31 18.43 23.77
C GLN A 7 -27.67 17.87 23.27
N ASP A 8 -28.47 17.26 24.16
CA ASP A 8 -29.80 16.78 23.81
C ASP A 8 -30.76 17.94 23.51
N LEU A 9 -30.64 19.04 24.24
CA LEU A 9 -31.44 20.23 24.00
C LEU A 9 -31.06 20.91 22.68
N ILE A 10 -29.76 21.04 22.39
CA ILE A 10 -29.24 21.53 21.11
C ILE A 10 -29.70 20.61 19.96
N ARG A 11 -29.58 19.30 20.16
CA ARG A 11 -30.01 18.28 19.20
C ARG A 11 -31.51 18.40 18.90
N ARG A 12 -32.35 18.54 19.92
CA ARG A 12 -33.80 18.76 19.77
C ARG A 12 -34.16 20.06 19.06
N ARG A 13 -33.44 21.16 19.32
CA ARG A 13 -33.63 22.43 18.59
C ARG A 13 -33.26 22.31 17.13
N ARG A 14 -32.21 21.58 16.79
CA ARG A 14 -31.79 21.29 15.42
C ARG A 14 -32.76 20.35 14.69
N GLN A 15 -33.43 19.46 15.40
CA GLN A 15 -34.41 18.49 14.84
C GLN A 15 -35.68 19.13 14.28
N GLY A 16 -36.08 20.31 14.76
CA GLY A 16 -37.23 21.06 14.24
C GLY A 16 -36.98 21.85 12.95
N ALA A 17 -35.75 21.83 12.44
CA ALA A 17 -35.32 22.72 11.34
C ALA A 17 -35.16 22.01 9.98
N PHE A 18 -35.31 20.69 9.89
CA PHE A 18 -35.22 19.97 8.62
C PHE A 18 -36.57 20.04 7.89
N VAL A 19 -36.56 20.65 6.71
CA VAL A 19 -37.77 20.87 5.91
C VAL A 19 -37.46 20.47 4.46
N GLY A 20 -38.50 19.87 3.80
CA GLY A 20 -38.38 19.38 2.43
C GLY A 20 -37.72 17.99 2.34
N ARG A 21 -37.40 17.58 1.13
CA ARG A 21 -36.75 16.29 0.85
C ARG A 21 -37.61 15.06 1.25
N GLU A 22 -38.90 15.23 1.28
CA GLU A 22 -39.83 14.17 1.72
C GLU A 22 -39.70 12.91 0.86
N ARG A 23 -39.46 13.09 -0.45
CA ARG A 23 -39.28 12.00 -1.41
C ARG A 23 -38.05 11.19 -1.12
N GLU A 24 -36.94 11.85 -0.83
CA GLU A 24 -35.65 11.22 -0.52
C GLU A 24 -35.70 10.52 0.85
N LEU A 25 -36.36 11.14 1.83
CA LEU A 25 -36.59 10.53 3.15
C LEU A 25 -37.44 9.28 3.05
N ASP A 26 -38.53 9.34 2.31
CA ASP A 26 -39.50 8.26 2.12
C ASP A 26 -38.90 7.09 1.32
N LEU A 27 -38.03 7.38 0.33
CA LEU A 27 -37.29 6.36 -0.40
C LEU A 27 -36.37 5.55 0.51
N PHE A 28 -35.56 6.23 1.34
CA PHE A 28 -34.66 5.57 2.27
C PHE A 28 -35.42 4.83 3.38
N ALA A 29 -36.50 5.42 3.91
CA ALA A 29 -37.37 4.81 4.91
C ALA A 29 -37.98 3.49 4.41
N ARG A 30 -38.59 3.52 3.22
CA ARG A 30 -39.18 2.31 2.59
C ARG A 30 -38.15 1.22 2.35
N ASN A 31 -36.91 1.59 1.98
CA ASN A 31 -35.83 0.62 1.80
C ASN A 31 -35.47 -0.12 3.09
N LEU A 32 -35.50 0.57 4.24
CA LEU A 32 -35.25 -0.05 5.55
C LEU A 32 -36.47 -0.79 6.10
N ASP A 33 -37.69 -0.48 5.64
CA ASP A 33 -38.93 -1.17 6.04
C ASP A 33 -39.14 -2.48 5.24
N GLY A 34 -38.42 -2.65 4.11
CA GLY A 34 -38.42 -3.85 3.26
C GLY A 34 -37.45 -4.93 3.76
N ALA A 35 -37.56 -6.13 3.16
CA ALA A 35 -36.58 -7.20 3.41
C ALA A 35 -35.39 -7.08 2.46
N PRO A 36 -34.16 -7.47 2.87
CA PRO A 36 -32.99 -7.47 1.97
C PRO A 36 -33.15 -8.32 0.71
N SER A 37 -34.01 -9.32 0.76
CA SER A 37 -34.34 -10.20 -0.37
C SER A 37 -35.36 -9.62 -1.36
N ASP A 38 -35.91 -8.45 -1.08
CA ASP A 38 -36.85 -7.78 -1.98
C ASP A 38 -36.09 -7.30 -3.24
N PRO A 39 -36.57 -7.61 -4.45
CA PRO A 39 -35.93 -7.16 -5.70
C PRO A 39 -35.84 -5.62 -5.83
N THR A 40 -36.68 -4.88 -5.10
CA THR A 40 -36.67 -3.41 -5.08
C THR A 40 -35.68 -2.83 -4.06
N HIS A 41 -35.11 -3.68 -3.18
CA HIS A 41 -34.14 -3.25 -2.18
C HIS A 41 -32.87 -2.66 -2.82
N ARG A 42 -32.34 -1.58 -2.22
CA ARG A 42 -31.13 -0.90 -2.65
C ARG A 42 -30.08 -1.01 -1.57
N PHE A 43 -28.93 -1.57 -1.92
CA PHE A 43 -27.79 -1.74 -1.01
C PHE A 43 -26.88 -0.51 -0.99
N LEU A 44 -26.92 0.30 -2.06
CA LEU A 44 -26.09 1.48 -2.22
C LEU A 44 -26.93 2.68 -2.64
N PHE A 45 -26.84 3.76 -1.87
CA PHE A 45 -27.42 5.06 -2.19
C PHE A 45 -26.30 6.03 -2.55
N HIS A 46 -26.42 6.69 -3.69
CA HIS A 46 -25.50 7.74 -4.11
C HIS A 46 -26.22 9.08 -4.23
N VAL A 47 -25.96 9.96 -3.23
CA VAL A 47 -26.51 11.32 -3.15
C VAL A 47 -25.50 12.30 -3.73
N HIS A 48 -25.83 13.00 -4.82
CA HIS A 48 -24.90 13.94 -5.43
C HIS A 48 -25.56 15.28 -5.76
N GLY A 49 -24.76 16.35 -5.85
CA GLY A 49 -25.23 17.72 -6.15
C GLY A 49 -24.26 18.78 -5.69
N VAL A 50 -24.56 20.03 -6.01
CA VAL A 50 -23.70 21.18 -5.72
C VAL A 50 -23.42 21.39 -4.23
N GLY A 51 -22.32 22.09 -3.90
CA GLY A 51 -22.00 22.44 -2.52
C GLY A 51 -23.11 23.29 -1.88
N GLY A 52 -23.46 22.98 -0.63
CA GLY A 52 -24.50 23.73 0.11
C GLY A 52 -25.94 23.31 -0.18
N VAL A 53 -26.18 22.33 -1.07
CA VAL A 53 -27.52 21.84 -1.43
C VAL A 53 -28.21 21.00 -0.34
N GLY A 54 -27.47 20.66 0.73
CA GLY A 54 -28.03 19.94 1.88
C GLY A 54 -27.76 18.42 1.89
N LYS A 55 -26.79 17.91 1.12
CA LYS A 55 -26.40 16.47 1.11
C LYS A 55 -26.09 15.93 2.50
N SER A 56 -25.13 16.53 3.18
CA SER A 56 -24.71 16.12 4.53
C SER A 56 -25.87 16.21 5.53
N THR A 57 -26.77 17.15 5.37
CA THR A 57 -27.97 17.30 6.22
C THR A 57 -28.95 16.18 5.97
N LEU A 58 -29.21 15.84 4.70
CA LEU A 58 -30.09 14.72 4.31
C LEU A 58 -29.52 13.39 4.83
N VAL A 59 -28.23 13.14 4.63
CA VAL A 59 -27.57 11.89 5.06
C VAL A 59 -27.63 11.74 6.59
N ARG A 60 -27.53 12.83 7.33
CA ARG A 60 -27.72 12.82 8.79
C ARG A 60 -29.17 12.55 9.21
N GLU A 61 -30.15 13.00 8.42
CA GLU A 61 -31.55 12.61 8.65
C GLU A 61 -31.77 11.12 8.36
N TRP A 62 -31.13 10.58 7.32
CA TRP A 62 -31.14 9.15 7.04
C TRP A 62 -30.48 8.35 8.15
N GLU A 63 -29.36 8.82 8.69
CA GLU A 63 -28.72 8.20 9.85
C GLU A 63 -29.70 8.14 11.03
N ARG A 64 -30.42 9.24 11.32
CA ARG A 64 -31.44 9.27 12.39
C ARG A 64 -32.62 8.34 12.12
N LEU A 65 -33.09 8.29 10.90
CA LEU A 65 -34.14 7.36 10.47
C LEU A 65 -33.69 5.91 10.67
N ALA A 66 -32.46 5.57 10.32
CA ALA A 66 -31.89 4.26 10.50
C ALA A 66 -31.78 3.90 11.98
N VAL A 67 -31.23 4.81 12.80
CA VAL A 67 -31.16 4.64 14.28
C VAL A 67 -32.56 4.47 14.89
N GLY A 68 -33.55 5.25 14.43
CA GLY A 68 -34.94 5.13 14.86
C GLY A 68 -35.58 3.77 14.56
N ARG A 69 -35.04 3.03 13.58
CA ARG A 69 -35.42 1.66 13.21
C ARG A 69 -34.53 0.60 13.85
N GLY A 70 -33.67 0.97 14.77
CA GLY A 70 -32.76 0.06 15.48
C GLY A 70 -31.54 -0.34 14.68
N ALA A 71 -31.24 0.37 13.60
CA ALA A 71 -30.02 0.12 12.82
C ALA A 71 -28.76 0.54 13.59
N LEU A 72 -27.69 -0.19 13.38
CA LEU A 72 -26.34 0.20 13.79
C LEU A 72 -25.75 1.08 12.70
N THR A 73 -25.25 2.28 13.04
CA THR A 73 -24.84 3.26 12.05
C THR A 73 -23.38 3.70 12.24
N ALA A 74 -22.68 3.97 11.12
CA ALA A 74 -21.45 4.73 11.15
C ALA A 74 -21.45 5.78 10.03
N TYR A 75 -20.86 6.92 10.34
CA TYR A 75 -20.75 8.05 9.43
C TYR A 75 -19.30 8.46 9.28
N VAL A 76 -18.83 8.52 8.06
CA VAL A 76 -17.45 8.81 7.69
C VAL A 76 -17.45 10.05 6.80
N ASP A 77 -16.63 11.03 7.08
CA ASP A 77 -16.41 12.22 6.28
C ASP A 77 -14.97 12.27 5.72
N ASP A 78 -14.60 13.38 5.11
CA ASP A 78 -13.28 13.60 4.50
C ASP A 78 -12.14 13.86 5.49
N SER A 79 -12.37 13.67 6.78
CA SER A 79 -11.30 13.66 7.80
C SER A 79 -10.42 12.41 7.70
N VAL A 80 -10.92 11.34 7.06
CA VAL A 80 -10.18 10.11 6.80
C VAL A 80 -9.43 10.18 5.46
N HIS A 81 -8.28 9.52 5.41
CA HIS A 81 -7.39 9.56 4.23
C HIS A 81 -6.91 8.17 3.79
N SER A 82 -7.42 7.12 4.43
CA SER A 82 -7.11 5.73 4.10
C SER A 82 -8.23 4.80 4.56
N VAL A 83 -8.33 3.63 3.92
CA VAL A 83 -9.32 2.61 4.30
C VAL A 83 -9.16 2.13 5.76
N PRO A 84 -7.95 1.90 6.30
CA PRO A 84 -7.79 1.58 7.73
C PRO A 84 -8.32 2.67 8.68
N GLU A 85 -8.23 3.94 8.30
CA GLU A 85 -8.82 5.04 9.08
C GLU A 85 -10.36 4.97 9.04
N VAL A 86 -10.95 4.65 7.90
CA VAL A 86 -12.39 4.39 7.78
C VAL A 86 -12.83 3.27 8.70
N MET A 87 -12.12 2.14 8.68
CA MET A 87 -12.42 1.00 9.54
C MET A 87 -12.32 1.37 11.04
N ALA A 88 -11.36 2.22 11.40
CA ALA A 88 -11.21 2.71 12.76
C ALA A 88 -12.40 3.59 13.20
N VAL A 89 -12.83 4.50 12.32
CA VAL A 89 -14.00 5.36 12.57
C VAL A 89 -15.27 4.52 12.72
N VAL A 90 -15.46 3.50 11.87
CA VAL A 90 -16.60 2.57 11.96
C VAL A 90 -16.57 1.82 13.28
N ALA A 91 -15.42 1.22 13.66
CA ALA A 91 -15.27 0.48 14.90
C ALA A 91 -15.56 1.34 16.13
N GLU A 92 -15.03 2.57 16.18
CA GLU A 92 -15.25 3.51 17.29
C GLU A 92 -16.72 3.87 17.42
N GLN A 93 -17.42 4.17 16.33
CA GLN A 93 -18.84 4.55 16.37
C GLN A 93 -19.73 3.38 16.76
N PHE A 94 -19.40 2.16 16.34
CA PHE A 94 -20.12 0.95 16.77
C PHE A 94 -19.89 0.64 18.25
N ALA A 95 -18.68 0.82 18.74
CA ALA A 95 -18.39 0.68 20.17
C ALA A 95 -19.21 1.67 21.03
N ARG A 96 -19.36 2.93 20.59
CA ARG A 96 -20.22 3.93 21.27
C ARG A 96 -21.70 3.53 21.32
N GLN A 97 -22.15 2.76 20.35
CA GLN A 97 -23.52 2.21 20.28
C GLN A 97 -23.65 0.86 21.02
N GLY A 98 -22.62 0.47 21.78
CA GLY A 98 -22.60 -0.77 22.58
C GLY A 98 -22.32 -2.04 21.78
N ARG A 99 -21.82 -1.92 20.57
CA ARG A 99 -21.48 -3.01 19.65
C ARG A 99 -20.02 -2.94 19.20
N PRO A 100 -19.03 -3.12 20.10
CA PRO A 100 -17.62 -3.01 19.74
C PRO A 100 -17.19 -4.13 18.78
N LEU A 101 -16.39 -3.77 17.78
CA LEU A 101 -15.75 -4.68 16.82
C LEU A 101 -14.37 -5.07 17.36
N LYS A 102 -14.35 -5.87 18.45
CA LYS A 102 -13.14 -6.12 19.24
C LYS A 102 -11.97 -6.72 18.46
N ALA A 103 -12.27 -7.65 17.55
CA ALA A 103 -11.22 -8.26 16.71
C ALA A 103 -10.64 -7.24 15.74
N LEU A 104 -11.48 -6.42 15.13
CA LEU A 104 -11.05 -5.34 14.24
C LEU A 104 -10.27 -4.26 15.00
N GLU A 105 -10.75 -3.81 16.15
CA GLU A 105 -10.06 -2.82 16.99
C GLU A 105 -8.66 -3.27 17.35
N LYS A 106 -8.53 -4.52 17.83
CA LYS A 106 -7.23 -5.13 18.14
C LYS A 106 -6.31 -5.17 16.91
N ARG A 107 -6.87 -5.49 15.74
CA ARG A 107 -6.10 -5.58 14.48
C ARG A 107 -5.67 -4.20 13.98
N LEU A 108 -6.54 -3.20 14.08
CA LEU A 108 -6.24 -1.81 13.75
C LEU A 108 -5.20 -1.19 14.70
N GLU A 109 -5.25 -1.54 15.98
CA GLU A 109 -4.23 -1.13 16.94
C GLU A 109 -2.88 -1.77 16.62
N ALA A 110 -2.88 -3.06 16.26
CA ALA A 110 -1.69 -3.74 15.79
C ALA A 110 -1.15 -3.06 14.51
N HIS A 111 -2.01 -2.76 13.53
CA HIS A 111 -1.62 -2.03 12.31
C HIS A 111 -0.98 -0.68 12.65
N ARG A 112 -1.64 0.16 13.45
CA ARG A 112 -1.09 1.48 13.86
C ARG A 112 0.26 1.36 14.55
N ARG A 113 0.37 0.43 15.51
CA ARG A 113 1.63 0.18 16.23
C ARG A 113 2.73 -0.29 15.29
N ARG A 114 2.43 -1.19 14.34
CA ARG A 114 3.43 -1.70 13.38
C ARG A 114 3.82 -0.68 12.34
N VAL A 115 2.90 0.14 11.87
CA VAL A 115 3.20 1.30 11.04
C VAL A 115 4.12 2.26 11.80
N HIS A 116 3.81 2.54 13.06
CA HIS A 116 4.65 3.39 13.94
C HIS A 116 6.05 2.77 14.16
N GLU A 117 6.14 1.48 14.52
CA GLU A 117 7.41 0.76 14.69
C GLU A 117 8.22 0.70 13.40
N ALA A 118 7.55 0.50 12.25
CA ALA A 118 8.17 0.50 10.95
C ALA A 118 8.79 1.87 10.60
N LEU A 119 8.12 2.93 10.97
CA LEU A 119 8.55 4.31 10.74
C LEU A 119 9.61 4.77 11.76
N ALA A 120 9.42 4.45 13.04
CA ALA A 120 10.38 4.76 14.11
C ALA A 120 11.73 4.03 13.94
N ALA A 121 11.69 2.79 13.47
CA ALA A 121 12.90 2.04 13.16
C ALA A 121 13.69 2.61 11.97
N SER A 122 13.02 3.38 11.09
CA SER A 122 13.67 4.15 10.01
C SER A 122 14.35 5.40 10.51
N GLY A 123 13.80 6.00 11.56
CA GLY A 123 14.41 7.15 12.23
C GLY A 123 15.52 6.76 13.20
N ALA A 124 15.49 5.56 13.80
CA ALA A 124 16.49 5.14 14.78
C ALA A 124 17.83 4.78 14.15
N ASP A 125 17.85 4.22 12.94
CA ASP A 125 19.09 4.01 12.17
C ASP A 125 19.69 5.32 11.63
N ALA A 126 18.90 6.44 11.69
CA ALA A 126 19.36 7.77 11.29
C ALA A 126 19.83 8.63 12.46
N LEU A 127 19.62 8.23 13.72
CA LEU A 127 19.76 9.11 14.88
C LEU A 127 20.97 8.79 15.78
N GLY A 128 21.93 8.01 15.28
CA GLY A 128 23.25 7.85 15.94
C GLY A 128 24.28 8.94 15.63
N GLY A 129 23.94 9.96 14.87
CA GLY A 129 24.88 11.04 14.49
C GLY A 129 24.17 12.35 14.25
N ASP A 130 24.74 13.43 14.79
CA ASP A 130 24.38 14.81 14.54
C ASP A 130 23.97 15.06 13.07
N GLY A 131 22.74 15.47 12.88
CA GLY A 131 22.38 16.40 11.84
C GLY A 131 22.01 15.93 10.44
N ASP A 132 21.64 14.63 10.14
CA ASP A 132 21.22 14.28 8.77
C ASP A 132 19.98 13.37 8.71
N THR A 133 18.96 13.90 8.05
CA THR A 133 17.59 13.41 7.85
C THR A 133 17.46 12.21 6.88
N GLU A 134 18.48 11.46 6.58
CA GLU A 134 18.50 10.48 5.50
C GLU A 134 18.20 9.02 5.91
N GLY A 135 18.28 8.66 7.18
CA GLY A 135 17.98 7.30 7.66
C GLY A 135 16.47 6.98 7.72
N ALA A 136 15.62 7.98 7.83
CA ALA A 136 14.16 7.87 7.68
C ALA A 136 13.74 7.32 6.31
N SER A 137 14.64 7.40 5.34
CA SER A 137 14.46 7.09 3.94
C SER A 137 14.22 5.61 3.60
N ALA A 138 14.92 4.68 4.23
CA ALA A 138 14.85 3.28 3.82
C ALA A 138 13.64 2.52 4.39
N VAL A 139 13.18 2.88 5.58
CA VAL A 139 12.01 2.26 6.22
C VAL A 139 10.73 3.03 5.93
N SER A 140 10.78 4.34 5.71
CA SER A 140 9.66 5.07 5.10
C SER A 140 9.34 4.51 3.73
N SER A 141 10.35 4.15 2.93
CA SER A 141 10.16 3.38 1.69
C SER A 141 9.55 2.01 1.94
N ALA A 142 9.77 1.40 3.09
CA ALA A 142 9.28 0.08 3.45
C ALA A 142 7.82 0.07 3.86
N VAL A 143 7.39 1.00 4.69
CA VAL A 143 5.99 1.15 5.14
C VAL A 143 5.09 1.64 4.01
N VAL A 144 5.67 2.43 3.12
CA VAL A 144 5.03 2.95 1.92
C VAL A 144 4.79 1.86 0.88
N ARG A 145 5.69 0.89 0.78
CA ARG A 145 5.51 -0.29 -0.06
C ARG A 145 4.36 -1.16 0.41
N ALA A 146 4.12 -1.16 1.68
CA ALA A 146 3.13 -1.93 2.36
C ALA A 146 1.68 -1.54 2.00
N GLY A 147 1.40 -0.27 1.88
CA GLY A 147 0.07 0.20 1.47
C GLY A 147 -0.21 0.08 -0.03
N LEU A 148 0.73 -0.40 -0.83
CA LEU A 148 0.70 -0.24 -2.28
C LEU A 148 0.67 -1.52 -3.11
N VAL A 149 1.05 -2.66 -2.55
CA VAL A 149 0.90 -3.96 -3.24
C VAL A 149 -0.57 -4.35 -3.35
N GLY A 150 -1.42 -3.90 -2.44
CA GLY A 150 -2.86 -4.20 -2.45
C GLY A 150 -3.68 -3.43 -3.49
N VAL A 151 -3.20 -2.29 -3.99
CA VAL A 151 -3.92 -1.49 -4.99
C VAL A 151 -3.57 -1.89 -6.43
N GLY A 152 -2.43 -2.55 -6.65
CA GLY A 152 -1.97 -2.99 -7.97
C GLY A 152 -2.62 -4.26 -8.52
N MET A 153 -3.41 -4.98 -7.73
CA MET A 153 -4.10 -6.23 -8.13
C MET A 153 -5.61 -6.07 -8.32
N VAL A 154 -6.07 -4.97 -8.86
CA VAL A 154 -7.48 -4.84 -9.28
C VAL A 154 -7.60 -5.39 -10.71
N PRO A 155 -8.30 -6.52 -10.94
CA PRO A 155 -8.63 -6.97 -12.30
C PRO A 155 -9.67 -6.01 -12.87
N GLY A 156 -9.27 -5.16 -13.79
CA GLY A 156 -10.19 -4.25 -14.49
C GLY A 156 -9.54 -3.04 -15.14
N VAL A 157 -8.35 -2.65 -14.72
CA VAL A 157 -7.61 -1.50 -15.33
C VAL A 157 -6.59 -1.97 -16.39
N GLY A 158 -6.49 -3.28 -16.61
CA GLY A 158 -5.49 -3.91 -17.50
C GLY A 158 -5.77 -3.88 -18.99
N ALA A 159 -6.79 -3.19 -19.49
CA ALA A 159 -7.13 -3.27 -20.93
C ALA A 159 -6.36 -2.29 -21.84
N PHE A 160 -5.58 -1.35 -21.31
CA PHE A 160 -4.82 -0.37 -22.11
C PHE A 160 -3.43 0.01 -21.56
N ALA A 161 -2.74 -0.89 -20.85
CA ALA A 161 -1.32 -0.69 -20.55
C ALA A 161 -0.47 -1.62 -21.43
N PRO A 162 0.61 -1.12 -22.07
CA PRO A 162 1.54 -2.00 -22.77
C PRO A 162 2.16 -2.95 -21.76
N VAL A 163 2.26 -4.21 -22.19
CA VAL A 163 2.86 -5.35 -21.49
C VAL A 163 4.04 -4.92 -20.62
N VAL A 164 3.82 -4.77 -19.32
CA VAL A 164 4.87 -4.64 -18.33
C VAL A 164 4.84 -5.91 -17.49
N ASP A 165 5.98 -6.62 -17.59
CA ASP A 165 6.35 -7.84 -16.89
C ASP A 165 5.76 -7.92 -15.45
N GLY A 166 4.62 -8.59 -15.29
CA GLY A 166 4.00 -8.84 -13.99
C GLY A 166 4.93 -9.63 -13.05
N GLU A 167 5.84 -10.42 -13.61
CA GLU A 167 6.89 -11.14 -12.88
C GLU A 167 7.93 -10.23 -12.22
N ARG A 168 8.24 -9.08 -12.83
CA ARG A 168 9.18 -8.12 -12.21
C ARG A 168 8.56 -7.35 -11.06
N LEU A 169 7.25 -7.16 -11.08
CA LEU A 169 6.49 -6.56 -9.97
C LEU A 169 6.36 -7.53 -8.79
N ALA A 170 6.04 -8.80 -9.06
CA ALA A 170 5.98 -9.84 -8.05
C ALA A 170 7.36 -10.05 -7.38
N ARG A 171 8.42 -10.12 -8.19
CA ARG A 171 9.81 -10.23 -7.69
C ARG A 171 10.27 -9.04 -6.86
N GLY A 172 9.77 -7.86 -7.13
CA GLY A 172 10.02 -6.66 -6.30
C GLY A 172 9.31 -6.73 -4.95
N ALA A 173 8.07 -7.22 -4.93
CA ALA A 173 7.25 -7.38 -3.74
C ALA A 173 7.80 -8.48 -2.81
N ASP A 174 8.23 -9.62 -3.36
CA ASP A 174 8.79 -10.73 -2.58
C ASP A 174 10.13 -10.36 -1.91
N ARG A 175 11.01 -9.67 -2.63
CA ARG A 175 12.28 -9.18 -2.06
C ARG A 175 12.08 -8.20 -0.94
N PHE A 176 11.03 -7.45 -1.03
CA PHE A 176 10.70 -6.44 -0.07
C PHE A 176 9.96 -7.03 1.14
N ALA A 177 9.02 -7.95 0.94
CA ALA A 177 8.45 -8.76 2.00
C ALA A 177 9.56 -9.46 2.80
N ALA A 178 10.57 -9.99 2.13
CA ALA A 178 11.76 -10.55 2.78
C ALA A 178 12.57 -9.51 3.58
N SER A 179 12.72 -8.29 3.07
CA SER A 179 13.42 -7.19 3.77
C SER A 179 12.64 -6.72 5.01
N LEU A 180 11.31 -6.66 4.93
CA LEU A 180 10.46 -6.33 6.08
C LEU A 180 10.31 -7.51 7.04
N SER A 181 10.25 -8.73 6.52
CA SER A 181 10.23 -9.94 7.33
C SER A 181 11.53 -10.16 8.11
N ALA A 182 12.64 -9.66 7.59
CA ALA A 182 13.88 -9.56 8.36
C ALA A 182 13.79 -8.55 9.52
N ARG A 183 12.83 -7.64 9.48
CA ARG A 183 12.70 -6.52 10.43
C ARG A 183 11.46 -6.63 11.34
N PHE A 184 10.38 -7.25 10.87
CA PHE A 184 9.17 -7.49 11.67
C PHE A 184 9.06 -8.97 12.06
N ARG A 185 8.65 -9.21 13.30
CA ARG A 185 8.56 -10.55 13.90
C ARG A 185 7.53 -11.47 13.24
N ASP A 186 6.66 -10.88 12.39
CA ASP A 186 5.46 -11.53 11.91
C ASP A 186 5.21 -11.09 10.46
N GLN A 187 5.01 -12.04 9.58
CA GLN A 187 4.62 -11.74 8.19
C GLN A 187 3.22 -11.10 8.15
N ASP A 188 2.38 -11.44 9.09
CA ASP A 188 1.10 -10.80 9.31
C ASP A 188 1.28 -9.31 9.66
N ASP A 189 2.29 -8.97 10.45
CA ASP A 189 2.64 -7.59 10.73
C ASP A 189 3.21 -6.88 9.50
N VAL A 190 3.99 -7.60 8.70
CA VAL A 190 4.51 -7.08 7.41
C VAL A 190 3.37 -6.83 6.43
N ARG A 191 2.46 -7.79 6.25
CA ARG A 191 1.27 -7.60 5.40
C ARG A 191 0.31 -6.57 5.98
N LEU A 192 0.12 -6.57 7.28
CA LEU A 192 -0.73 -5.59 7.95
C LEU A 192 -0.24 -4.15 7.70
N VAL A 193 1.06 -3.99 7.49
CA VAL A 193 1.68 -2.72 7.13
C VAL A 193 1.72 -2.52 5.61
N LEU A 194 2.05 -3.56 4.82
CA LEU A 194 2.25 -3.50 3.36
C LEU A 194 0.95 -3.45 2.57
N ASP A 195 0.02 -4.29 2.93
CA ASP A 195 -1.29 -4.41 2.31
C ASP A 195 -2.32 -4.67 3.41
N PRO A 196 -2.74 -3.61 4.11
CA PRO A 196 -3.66 -3.75 5.24
C PRO A 196 -5.04 -4.27 4.82
N LEU A 197 -5.46 -4.10 3.55
CA LEU A 197 -6.82 -4.40 3.14
C LEU A 197 -7.16 -5.90 3.20
N PRO A 198 -6.36 -6.83 2.69
CA PRO A 198 -6.61 -8.26 2.86
C PRO A 198 -6.56 -8.75 4.31
N ALA A 199 -5.83 -8.03 5.18
CA ALA A 199 -5.73 -8.37 6.59
C ALA A 199 -6.86 -7.81 7.46
N LEU A 200 -7.38 -6.63 7.11
CA LEU A 200 -8.38 -5.92 7.89
C LEU A 200 -9.80 -6.15 7.38
N SER A 201 -9.98 -6.21 6.05
CA SER A 201 -11.32 -6.30 5.44
C SER A 201 -12.05 -7.61 5.79
N PRO A 202 -11.41 -8.79 5.80
CA PRO A 202 -12.07 -10.02 6.27
C PRO A 202 -12.51 -9.94 7.74
N VAL A 203 -11.68 -9.33 8.59
CA VAL A 203 -12.00 -9.15 10.01
C VAL A 203 -13.17 -8.18 10.18
N LEU A 204 -13.18 -7.08 9.41
CA LEU A 204 -14.32 -6.17 9.37
C LEU A 204 -15.61 -6.90 8.96
N LEU A 205 -15.58 -7.66 7.85
CA LEU A 205 -16.76 -8.38 7.36
C LEU A 205 -17.25 -9.45 8.33
N ALA A 206 -16.35 -10.20 8.95
CA ALA A 206 -16.69 -11.19 9.98
C ALA A 206 -17.34 -10.54 11.21
N GLU A 207 -16.80 -9.41 11.68
CA GLU A 207 -17.37 -8.65 12.81
C GLU A 207 -18.69 -7.99 12.42
N LEU A 208 -18.81 -7.45 11.18
CA LEU A 208 -20.07 -6.92 10.66
C LEU A 208 -21.14 -8.02 10.57
N GLY A 209 -20.79 -9.21 10.07
CA GLY A 209 -21.69 -10.37 10.02
C GLY A 209 -22.20 -10.75 11.39
N ARG A 210 -21.30 -10.85 12.38
CA ARG A 210 -21.69 -11.14 13.78
C ARG A 210 -22.65 -10.10 14.35
N VAL A 211 -22.39 -8.82 14.13
CA VAL A 211 -23.23 -7.74 14.66
C VAL A 211 -24.55 -7.66 13.88
N ALA A 212 -24.54 -7.95 12.58
CA ALA A 212 -25.70 -7.94 11.72
C ALA A 212 -26.77 -8.97 12.11
N GLU A 213 -26.40 -10.05 12.81
CA GLU A 213 -27.35 -11.01 13.38
C GLU A 213 -28.14 -10.41 14.57
N GLU A 214 -27.63 -9.37 15.21
CA GLU A 214 -28.20 -8.76 16.41
C GLU A 214 -28.99 -7.47 16.13
N VAL A 215 -28.89 -6.92 14.91
CA VAL A 215 -29.54 -5.67 14.52
C VAL A 215 -30.32 -5.82 13.21
N PRO A 216 -31.42 -5.11 13.01
CA PRO A 216 -32.21 -5.20 11.77
C PRO A 216 -31.41 -4.71 10.57
N TRP A 217 -30.58 -3.67 10.73
CA TRP A 217 -29.80 -3.06 9.67
C TRP A 217 -28.46 -2.56 10.17
N THR A 218 -27.46 -2.63 9.30
CA THR A 218 -26.18 -1.94 9.45
C THR A 218 -26.08 -0.90 8.34
N ALA A 219 -25.91 0.38 8.68
CA ALA A 219 -25.89 1.45 7.70
C ALA A 219 -24.60 2.28 7.82
N LEU A 220 -23.84 2.34 6.74
CA LEU A 220 -22.61 3.11 6.65
C LEU A 220 -22.81 4.31 5.74
N PHE A 221 -22.46 5.49 6.23
CA PHE A 221 -22.64 6.75 5.53
C PHE A 221 -21.27 7.38 5.25
N PHE A 222 -21.00 7.68 3.99
CA PHE A 222 -19.78 8.35 3.52
C PHE A 222 -20.13 9.72 2.98
N ASP A 223 -19.75 10.77 3.66
CA ASP A 223 -19.99 12.16 3.26
C ASP A 223 -18.74 12.77 2.65
N THR A 224 -18.90 13.81 1.84
CA THR A 224 -17.82 14.46 1.09
C THR A 224 -17.04 13.45 0.24
N TYR A 225 -17.78 12.53 -0.38
CA TYR A 225 -17.25 11.36 -1.07
C TYR A 225 -16.30 11.71 -2.21
N GLU A 226 -16.43 12.87 -2.86
CA GLU A 226 -15.50 13.35 -3.87
C GLU A 226 -14.04 13.43 -3.39
N ASN A 227 -13.81 13.57 -2.09
CA ASN A 227 -12.48 13.64 -1.49
C ASN A 227 -11.93 12.27 -1.08
N THR A 228 -12.79 11.29 -0.85
CA THR A 228 -12.44 9.96 -0.36
C THR A 228 -12.57 8.87 -1.42
N ALA A 229 -13.33 9.11 -2.49
CA ALA A 229 -13.52 8.19 -3.61
C ALA A 229 -12.21 7.62 -4.18
N PRO A 230 -11.13 8.39 -4.38
CA PRO A 230 -9.89 7.87 -4.97
C PRO A 230 -9.30 6.65 -4.26
N PHE A 231 -9.53 6.50 -2.97
CA PHE A 231 -9.04 5.33 -2.21
C PHE A 231 -10.16 4.40 -1.72
N LEU A 232 -11.43 4.85 -1.75
CA LEU A 232 -12.56 4.05 -1.28
C LEU A 232 -13.27 3.28 -2.38
N ASP A 233 -13.35 3.81 -3.61
CA ASP A 233 -14.19 3.24 -4.68
C ASP A 233 -13.86 1.76 -4.96
N ALA A 234 -12.59 1.43 -5.18
CA ALA A 234 -12.18 0.07 -5.45
C ALA A 234 -12.45 -0.87 -4.26
N TRP A 235 -12.18 -0.40 -3.05
CA TRP A 235 -12.40 -1.19 -1.84
C TRP A 235 -13.89 -1.42 -1.57
N LEU A 236 -14.75 -0.39 -1.67
CA LEU A 236 -16.20 -0.51 -1.47
C LEU A 236 -16.82 -1.42 -2.52
N ARG A 237 -16.37 -1.31 -3.78
CA ARG A 237 -16.81 -2.22 -4.83
C ARG A 237 -16.43 -3.66 -4.49
N ASP A 238 -15.16 -3.93 -4.18
CA ASP A 238 -14.70 -5.28 -3.87
C ASP A 238 -15.44 -5.86 -2.65
N LEU A 239 -15.72 -5.02 -1.64
CA LEU A 239 -16.44 -5.41 -0.43
C LEU A 239 -17.91 -5.78 -0.70
N THR A 240 -18.54 -5.19 -1.73
CA THR A 240 -19.98 -5.35 -2.01
C THR A 240 -20.26 -6.29 -3.17
N THR A 241 -19.31 -6.54 -4.06
CA THR A 241 -19.57 -7.20 -5.35
C THR A 241 -18.67 -8.40 -5.62
N THR A 242 -17.68 -8.64 -4.78
CA THR A 242 -16.76 -9.77 -4.92
C THR A 242 -16.65 -10.52 -3.59
N ASP A 243 -16.16 -11.75 -3.65
CA ASP A 243 -15.88 -12.56 -2.45
C ASP A 243 -14.44 -12.37 -1.94
N ARG A 244 -13.71 -11.38 -2.48
CA ARG A 244 -12.29 -11.15 -2.22
C ARG A 244 -11.96 -11.05 -0.74
N TYR A 245 -12.82 -10.42 0.05
CA TYR A 245 -12.63 -10.21 1.48
C TYR A 245 -13.60 -11.04 2.34
N GLY A 246 -14.41 -11.90 1.73
CA GLY A 246 -15.49 -12.64 2.37
C GLY A 246 -16.87 -12.05 2.02
N HIS A 247 -17.90 -12.45 2.78
CA HIS A 247 -19.27 -12.10 2.48
C HIS A 247 -19.74 -10.93 3.34
N ALA A 248 -20.23 -9.87 2.70
CA ALA A 248 -20.90 -8.79 3.40
C ALA A 248 -22.29 -9.23 3.89
N PRO A 249 -22.74 -8.81 5.08
CA PRO A 249 -24.08 -9.16 5.57
C PRO A 249 -25.16 -8.57 4.69
N GLY A 250 -26.23 -9.34 4.42
CA GLY A 250 -27.31 -8.93 3.52
C GLY A 250 -28.13 -7.72 3.99
N ASN A 251 -28.05 -7.37 5.28
CA ASN A 251 -28.67 -6.17 5.86
C ASN A 251 -27.70 -4.99 5.99
N LEU A 252 -26.66 -4.93 5.15
CA LEU A 252 -25.76 -3.79 5.03
C LEU A 252 -26.28 -2.81 3.99
N VAL A 253 -26.38 -1.54 4.35
CA VAL A 253 -26.74 -0.43 3.45
C VAL A 253 -25.62 0.61 3.45
N LEU A 254 -25.16 0.99 2.27
CA LEU A 254 -24.12 2.00 2.06
C LEU A 254 -24.75 3.28 1.49
N THR A 255 -24.31 4.43 1.97
CA THR A 255 -24.68 5.75 1.43
C THR A 255 -23.45 6.55 1.10
N LEU A 256 -23.29 6.95 -0.15
CA LEU A 256 -22.23 7.82 -0.64
C LEU A 256 -22.79 9.19 -0.96
N ALA A 257 -22.29 10.26 -0.33
CA ALA A 257 -22.72 11.64 -0.56
C ALA A 257 -21.55 12.49 -1.06
N GLY A 258 -21.65 13.03 -2.27
CA GLY A 258 -20.57 13.76 -2.91
C GLY A 258 -21.05 14.83 -3.91
N ARG A 259 -20.12 15.58 -4.50
CA ARG A 259 -20.44 16.58 -5.53
C ARG A 259 -20.66 15.94 -6.89
N ASN A 260 -19.86 14.91 -7.20
CA ASN A 260 -19.82 14.26 -8.50
C ASN A 260 -20.60 12.94 -8.49
N ARG A 261 -20.97 12.47 -9.68
CA ARG A 261 -21.44 11.09 -9.84
C ARG A 261 -20.30 10.10 -9.64
N PRO A 262 -20.58 8.88 -9.16
CA PRO A 262 -19.53 7.84 -9.08
C PRO A 262 -19.01 7.52 -10.48
N ASP A 263 -17.77 7.05 -10.51
CA ASP A 263 -17.14 6.67 -11.78
C ASP A 263 -17.93 5.51 -12.43
N ARG A 264 -18.44 5.79 -13.64
CA ARG A 264 -19.17 4.79 -14.42
C ARG A 264 -18.33 3.59 -14.84
N SER A 265 -17.01 3.75 -14.93
CA SER A 265 -16.11 2.64 -15.27
C SER A 265 -16.03 1.62 -14.14
N LEU A 266 -16.13 2.07 -12.90
CA LEU A 266 -16.08 1.24 -11.70
C LEU A 266 -17.45 0.68 -11.28
N TRP A 267 -18.52 1.48 -11.41
CA TRP A 267 -19.84 1.15 -10.91
C TRP A 267 -20.88 0.85 -12.01
N GLY A 268 -20.51 1.00 -13.30
CA GLY A 268 -21.44 0.94 -14.45
C GLY A 268 -22.10 -0.42 -14.68
N GLY A 269 -21.51 -1.52 -14.21
CA GLY A 269 -22.09 -2.85 -14.28
C GLY A 269 -23.18 -3.14 -13.21
N GLN A 270 -23.49 -2.20 -12.32
CA GLN A 270 -24.30 -2.40 -11.13
C GLN A 270 -25.40 -1.34 -10.96
N THR A 271 -25.83 -0.75 -12.08
CA THR A 271 -26.84 0.31 -12.10
C THR A 271 -28.14 -0.09 -11.41
N ASP A 272 -28.50 -1.36 -11.38
CA ASP A 272 -29.72 -1.88 -10.75
C ASP A 272 -29.62 -1.99 -9.21
N LEU A 273 -28.41 -1.96 -8.66
CA LEU A 273 -28.16 -2.06 -7.22
C LEU A 273 -27.97 -0.69 -6.57
N VAL A 274 -27.73 0.35 -7.36
CA VAL A 274 -27.42 1.70 -6.90
C VAL A 274 -28.60 2.64 -7.10
N ALA A 275 -29.08 3.25 -6.01
CA ALA A 275 -30.03 4.36 -6.08
C ALA A 275 -29.28 5.68 -6.31
N HIS A 276 -29.30 6.21 -7.53
CA HIS A 276 -28.75 7.52 -7.85
C HIS A 276 -29.73 8.65 -7.53
N LEU A 277 -29.34 9.54 -6.65
CA LEU A 277 -30.14 10.64 -6.13
C LEU A 277 -29.47 11.99 -6.41
N PRO A 278 -29.77 12.63 -7.55
CA PRO A 278 -29.37 14.01 -7.77
C PRO A 278 -30.14 14.93 -6.81
N LEU A 279 -29.40 15.68 -6.00
CA LEU A 279 -29.98 16.63 -5.07
C LEU A 279 -30.01 18.01 -5.71
N GLU A 280 -31.18 18.49 -6.06
CA GLU A 280 -31.38 19.82 -6.61
C GLU A 280 -31.53 20.86 -5.47
N PRO A 281 -31.38 22.17 -5.70
CA PRO A 281 -31.75 23.20 -4.74
C PRO A 281 -33.19 23.02 -4.27
N LEU A 282 -33.54 23.52 -3.09
CA LEU A 282 -34.94 23.51 -2.62
C LEU A 282 -35.83 24.24 -3.61
N THR A 283 -37.02 23.74 -3.83
CA THR A 283 -38.03 24.44 -4.59
C THR A 283 -38.53 25.68 -3.83
N GLU A 284 -39.20 26.58 -4.48
CA GLU A 284 -39.80 27.77 -3.84
C GLU A 284 -40.77 27.38 -2.69
N ASN A 285 -41.57 26.31 -2.89
CA ASN A 285 -42.45 25.77 -1.86
C ASN A 285 -41.69 25.19 -0.66
N GLU A 286 -40.61 24.46 -0.91
CA GLU A 286 -39.77 23.91 0.18
C GLU A 286 -39.01 25.03 0.91
N THR A 287 -38.53 26.02 0.17
CA THR A 287 -37.93 27.24 0.75
C THR A 287 -38.98 27.97 1.59
N GLY A 288 -40.18 28.13 1.08
CA GLY A 288 -41.30 28.70 1.82
C GLY A 288 -41.59 27.98 3.13
N ARG A 289 -41.67 26.65 3.13
CA ARG A 289 -41.84 25.83 4.35
C ARG A 289 -40.68 25.99 5.33
N LEU A 290 -39.46 26.10 4.83
CA LEU A 290 -38.29 26.36 5.68
C LEU A 290 -38.36 27.73 6.35
N LEU A 291 -38.87 28.75 5.64
CA LEU A 291 -39.09 30.10 6.14
C LEU A 291 -40.26 30.17 7.13
N ASP A 292 -41.34 29.40 6.88
CA ASP A 292 -42.46 29.24 7.83
C ASP A 292 -41.99 28.67 9.18
N ALA A 293 -41.17 27.63 9.12
CA ALA A 293 -40.61 27.00 10.33
C ALA A 293 -39.70 27.98 11.13
N ARG A 294 -39.27 29.09 10.51
CA ARG A 294 -38.49 30.18 11.12
C ARG A 294 -39.31 31.42 11.44
N GLY A 295 -40.61 31.37 11.22
CA GLY A 295 -41.52 32.47 11.53
C GLY A 295 -41.49 33.64 10.55
N ILE A 296 -40.99 33.38 9.31
CA ILE A 296 -40.94 34.39 8.25
C ILE A 296 -42.15 34.17 7.32
N HIS A 297 -43.19 34.97 7.47
CA HIS A 297 -44.44 34.86 6.75
C HIS A 297 -44.66 36.01 5.74
N ASP A 298 -43.82 37.06 5.79
CA ASP A 298 -43.88 38.16 4.87
C ASP A 298 -43.48 37.76 3.44
N GLU A 299 -44.40 37.98 2.46
CA GLU A 299 -44.20 37.51 1.09
C GLU A 299 -43.04 38.19 0.37
N ASP A 300 -42.80 39.46 0.64
CA ASP A 300 -41.66 40.19 0.02
C ASP A 300 -40.34 39.72 0.58
N ALA A 301 -40.25 39.49 1.90
CA ALA A 301 -39.10 38.88 2.53
C ALA A 301 -38.84 37.45 2.01
N ARG A 302 -39.88 36.65 1.85
CA ARG A 302 -39.77 35.28 1.29
C ARG A 302 -39.25 35.29 -0.13
N ARG A 303 -39.77 36.18 -0.98
CA ARG A 303 -39.32 36.34 -2.36
C ARG A 303 -37.85 36.80 -2.41
N ALA A 304 -37.49 37.76 -1.61
CA ALA A 304 -36.11 38.23 -1.53
C ALA A 304 -35.14 37.13 -1.08
N VAL A 305 -35.52 36.31 -0.11
CA VAL A 305 -34.69 35.14 0.34
C VAL A 305 -34.61 34.09 -0.77
N TRP A 306 -35.74 33.79 -1.46
CA TRP A 306 -35.75 32.82 -2.57
C TRP A 306 -34.81 33.27 -3.72
N GLU A 307 -34.99 34.52 -4.19
CA GLU A 307 -34.17 35.11 -5.25
C GLU A 307 -32.69 35.19 -4.86
N GLY A 308 -32.41 35.56 -3.61
CA GLY A 308 -31.05 35.69 -3.10
C GLY A 308 -30.34 34.38 -2.81
N SER A 309 -31.10 33.31 -2.54
CA SER A 309 -30.54 31.99 -2.22
C SER A 309 -30.50 31.02 -3.40
N ALA A 310 -31.29 31.26 -4.44
CA ALA A 310 -31.56 30.31 -5.51
C ALA A 310 -31.96 28.90 -4.98
N GLY A 311 -32.64 28.86 -3.84
CA GLY A 311 -33.08 27.63 -3.18
C GLY A 311 -31.93 26.84 -2.48
N LEU A 312 -30.73 27.35 -2.39
CA LEU A 312 -29.66 26.67 -1.65
C LEU A 312 -29.89 26.73 -0.13
N PRO A 313 -30.11 25.62 0.58
CA PRO A 313 -30.53 25.61 1.98
C PRO A 313 -29.62 26.41 2.91
N VAL A 314 -28.31 26.37 2.69
CA VAL A 314 -27.36 27.14 3.49
C VAL A 314 -27.57 28.65 3.33
N LEU A 315 -27.87 29.11 2.13
CA LEU A 315 -28.15 30.52 1.86
C LEU A 315 -29.54 30.91 2.33
N VAL A 316 -30.55 30.07 2.12
CA VAL A 316 -31.90 30.26 2.65
C VAL A 316 -31.83 30.47 4.17
N THR A 317 -31.11 29.61 4.87
CA THR A 317 -30.95 29.68 6.32
C THR A 317 -30.30 30.99 6.75
N ALA A 318 -29.21 31.37 6.13
CA ALA A 318 -28.48 32.59 6.45
C ALA A 318 -29.26 33.87 6.15
N LEU A 319 -30.03 33.89 5.05
CA LEU A 319 -30.88 35.05 4.70
C LEU A 319 -32.16 35.11 5.53
N ALA A 320 -32.65 33.94 6.00
CA ALA A 320 -33.83 33.85 6.85
C ALA A 320 -33.59 34.52 8.23
N ASP A 321 -32.39 34.47 8.74
CA ASP A 321 -32.06 35.08 10.01
C ASP A 321 -32.07 36.65 9.92
N HIS A 322 -32.13 37.22 8.69
CA HIS A 322 -32.11 38.65 8.42
C HIS A 322 -33.07 39.05 7.26
N PRO A 323 -34.40 38.87 7.42
CA PRO A 323 -35.40 39.13 6.39
C PRO A 323 -35.57 40.64 6.17
N GLY A 324 -35.14 41.19 5.09
CA GLY A 324 -35.30 42.61 4.74
C GLY A 324 -34.19 43.20 3.90
N ASP A 325 -33.19 42.44 3.60
CA ASP A 325 -32.00 42.93 2.91
C ASP A 325 -31.87 42.36 1.48
N THR A 326 -32.16 43.17 0.50
CA THR A 326 -32.40 42.75 -0.90
C THR A 326 -31.17 42.78 -1.81
N LEU A 327 -29.97 43.13 -1.34
CA LEU A 327 -28.80 43.32 -2.21
C LEU A 327 -27.66 42.33 -1.91
N LEU A 328 -27.49 41.36 -2.79
CA LEU A 328 -26.40 40.35 -2.76
C LEU A 328 -25.29 40.69 -3.75
N ALA A 329 -24.29 41.45 -3.33
CA ALA A 329 -22.96 41.41 -3.94
C ALA A 329 -21.95 40.84 -2.92
N GLY A 330 -20.88 40.18 -3.34
CA GLY A 330 -19.96 39.37 -2.54
C GLY A 330 -19.63 39.79 -1.10
N ALA A 331 -19.37 41.06 -0.84
CA ALA A 331 -19.13 41.61 0.51
C ALA A 331 -20.40 41.58 1.38
N THR A 332 -21.56 41.81 0.77
CA THR A 332 -22.86 41.79 1.42
C THR A 332 -23.31 40.40 1.84
N ALA A 333 -22.85 39.33 1.17
CA ALA A 333 -23.16 37.98 1.57
C ALA A 333 -22.52 37.63 2.94
N VAL A 334 -21.28 38.06 3.15
CA VAL A 334 -20.57 37.88 4.44
C VAL A 334 -21.29 38.63 5.55
N ASP A 335 -21.72 39.88 5.29
CA ASP A 335 -22.45 40.67 6.24
C ASP A 335 -23.80 40.08 6.62
N ARG A 336 -24.41 39.33 5.73
CA ARG A 336 -25.65 38.59 5.98
C ARG A 336 -25.44 37.31 6.72
N PHE A 337 -24.35 36.59 6.45
CA PHE A 337 -24.03 35.40 7.22
C PHE A 337 -23.74 35.69 8.70
N LEU A 338 -23.14 36.82 8.99
CA LEU A 338 -22.77 37.25 10.34
C LEU A 338 -23.80 38.11 11.04
N GLY A 339 -24.80 38.63 10.28
CA GLY A 339 -25.77 39.58 10.78
C GLY A 339 -25.24 41.02 10.81
N ARG A 340 -26.07 41.97 10.36
CA ARG A 340 -25.73 43.42 10.41
C ARG A 340 -25.61 43.95 11.82
N ASP A 341 -26.32 43.34 12.76
CA ASP A 341 -26.37 43.75 14.16
C ASP A 341 -25.37 43.03 15.05
N ALA A 342 -24.51 42.17 14.46
CA ALA A 342 -23.46 41.52 15.22
C ALA A 342 -22.47 42.55 15.74
N PRO A 343 -22.09 42.54 17.03
CA PRO A 343 -21.09 43.44 17.59
C PRO A 343 -19.80 43.45 16.70
N PRO A 344 -19.19 44.60 16.43
CA PRO A 344 -18.02 44.69 15.56
C PRO A 344 -16.91 43.70 15.91
N GLY A 345 -16.66 43.45 17.18
CA GLY A 345 -15.68 42.47 17.65
C GLY A 345 -16.05 41.01 17.32
N GLN A 346 -17.33 40.62 17.40
CA GLN A 346 -17.78 39.28 17.05
C GLN A 346 -17.68 39.04 15.54
N ARG A 347 -17.99 40.03 14.73
CA ARG A 347 -17.83 39.99 13.27
C ARG A 347 -16.39 39.81 12.86
N GLU A 348 -15.50 40.58 13.44
CA GLU A 348 -14.06 40.52 13.16
C GLU A 348 -13.49 39.16 13.57
N ALA A 349 -13.88 38.64 14.74
CA ALA A 349 -13.49 37.30 15.20
C ALA A 349 -14.00 36.19 14.27
N ALA A 350 -15.26 36.28 13.81
CA ALA A 350 -15.80 35.29 12.87
C ALA A 350 -15.07 35.30 11.52
N LEU A 351 -14.72 36.50 11.00
CA LEU A 351 -13.91 36.63 9.78
C LEU A 351 -12.49 36.10 9.99
N ALA A 352 -11.88 36.32 11.16
CA ALA A 352 -10.56 35.81 11.48
C ALA A 352 -10.58 34.27 11.62
N CYS A 353 -11.60 33.72 12.27
CA CYS A 353 -11.77 32.26 12.46
C CYS A 353 -12.27 31.52 11.20
N ALA A 354 -12.52 32.20 10.09
CA ALA A 354 -12.68 31.60 8.77
C ALA A 354 -11.34 31.18 8.12
N LEU A 355 -10.21 31.74 8.60
CA LEU A 355 -8.88 31.48 8.03
C LEU A 355 -8.41 30.02 8.22
N PRO A 356 -8.47 29.43 9.42
CA PRO A 356 -8.11 28.03 9.63
C PRO A 356 -9.09 27.07 8.94
N ARG A 357 -8.63 25.86 8.66
CA ARG A 357 -9.46 24.80 8.06
C ARG A 357 -10.31 24.07 9.10
N THR A 358 -9.84 24.02 10.34
CA THR A 358 -10.52 23.45 11.50
C THR A 358 -10.42 24.40 12.69
N LEU A 359 -11.38 24.31 13.63
CA LEU A 359 -11.46 25.19 14.79
C LEU A 359 -11.25 24.38 16.07
N ASP A 360 -10.46 24.96 16.95
CA ASP A 360 -10.40 24.68 18.38
C ASP A 360 -10.17 26.01 19.13
N GLU A 361 -10.12 25.96 20.45
CA GLU A 361 -9.98 27.17 21.26
C GLU A 361 -8.67 27.93 21.00
N ASP A 362 -7.54 27.19 20.87
CA ASP A 362 -6.22 27.76 20.61
C ASP A 362 -6.13 28.35 19.19
N VAL A 363 -6.72 27.65 18.20
CA VAL A 363 -6.80 28.12 16.82
C VAL A 363 -7.63 29.38 16.74
N CYS A 364 -8.76 29.47 17.43
CA CYS A 364 -9.56 30.70 17.49
C CYS A 364 -8.79 31.84 18.15
N ALA A 365 -8.06 31.57 19.25
CA ALA A 365 -7.21 32.56 19.90
C ALA A 365 -6.08 33.05 18.99
N ALA A 366 -5.39 32.15 18.28
CA ALA A 366 -4.31 32.52 17.37
C ALA A 366 -4.80 33.27 16.13
N ALA A 367 -6.01 32.99 15.63
CA ALA A 367 -6.60 33.67 14.49
C ALA A 367 -6.93 35.15 14.80
N THR A 368 -7.37 35.43 16.03
CA THR A 368 -7.79 36.77 16.47
C THR A 368 -6.61 37.61 16.99
N GLU A 369 -6.70 38.93 16.87
CA GLU A 369 -5.66 39.87 17.38
C GLU A 369 -5.78 40.08 18.89
N GLU A 370 -7.01 40.18 19.39
CA GLU A 370 -7.36 40.33 20.80
C GLU A 370 -8.38 39.24 21.15
N PRO A 371 -7.92 38.04 21.46
CA PRO A 371 -8.81 36.99 21.88
C PRO A 371 -9.31 37.32 23.29
N GLY A 372 -10.52 37.75 23.46
CA GLY A 372 -11.13 37.90 24.77
C GLY A 372 -11.08 36.57 25.54
N ASP A 373 -12.20 35.98 25.86
CA ASP A 373 -12.27 34.56 26.36
C ASP A 373 -12.30 33.58 25.17
N PRO A 374 -11.22 32.80 24.90
CA PRO A 374 -11.16 31.87 23.78
C PRO A 374 -12.26 30.81 23.82
N ALA A 375 -12.62 30.32 25.00
CA ALA A 375 -13.65 29.32 25.14
C ALA A 375 -15.03 29.88 24.81
N ALA A 376 -15.35 31.09 25.26
CA ALA A 376 -16.58 31.80 24.91
C ALA A 376 -16.66 32.12 23.41
N LEU A 377 -15.54 32.50 22.79
CA LEU A 377 -15.45 32.72 21.36
C LEU A 377 -15.71 31.44 20.59
N PHE A 378 -15.00 30.35 20.92
CA PHE A 378 -15.18 29.05 20.28
C PHE A 378 -16.61 28.53 20.39
N ALA A 379 -17.22 28.65 21.60
CA ALA A 379 -18.61 28.26 21.82
C ALA A 379 -19.58 29.10 20.98
N SER A 380 -19.35 30.41 20.84
CA SER A 380 -20.18 31.31 20.04
C SER A 380 -20.09 30.98 18.53
N LEU A 381 -18.89 30.64 18.02
CA LEU A 381 -18.66 30.29 16.62
C LEU A 381 -19.26 28.92 16.28
N THR A 382 -19.13 27.95 17.17
CA THR A 382 -19.71 26.59 16.96
C THR A 382 -21.23 26.57 17.01
N ALA A 383 -21.84 27.60 17.57
CA ALA A 383 -23.29 27.81 17.54
C ALA A 383 -23.81 28.35 16.19
N LEU A 384 -22.92 28.87 15.33
CA LEU A 384 -23.33 29.42 14.03
C LEU A 384 -23.82 28.28 13.09
N PRO A 385 -24.91 28.55 12.31
CA PRO A 385 -25.55 27.51 11.51
C PRO A 385 -24.66 26.94 10.37
N PHE A 386 -23.63 27.67 10.00
CA PHE A 386 -22.68 27.31 8.95
C PHE A 386 -21.36 26.74 9.49
N VAL A 387 -21.26 26.55 10.78
CA VAL A 387 -20.17 25.82 11.41
C VAL A 387 -20.63 24.41 11.70
N SER A 388 -20.01 23.44 11.08
CA SER A 388 -20.35 22.03 11.22
C SER A 388 -19.09 21.22 11.51
N GLY A 389 -19.18 20.24 12.39
CA GLY A 389 -18.13 19.30 12.68
C GLY A 389 -18.73 18.15 13.45
N ARG A 390 -18.24 16.95 13.22
CA ARG A 390 -18.44 15.84 14.13
C ARG A 390 -17.45 15.98 15.29
N GLU A 391 -17.79 15.37 16.41
CA GLU A 391 -16.97 15.26 17.62
C GLU A 391 -15.46 15.37 17.37
N GLY A 392 -14.90 16.59 17.46
CA GLY A 392 -13.47 16.83 17.45
C GLY A 392 -12.95 18.01 16.62
N ALA A 393 -13.54 18.38 15.49
CA ALA A 393 -13.00 19.48 14.67
C ALA A 393 -14.11 20.26 13.93
N PRO A 394 -14.72 21.27 14.58
CA PRO A 394 -15.63 22.19 13.92
C PRO A 394 -14.95 22.94 12.78
N ARG A 395 -15.66 23.18 11.68
CA ARG A 395 -15.17 23.94 10.52
C ARG A 395 -16.27 24.75 9.88
N TYR A 396 -15.88 25.82 9.24
CA TYR A 396 -16.79 26.61 8.41
C TYR A 396 -17.18 25.84 7.15
N HIS A 397 -18.44 25.93 6.77
CA HIS A 397 -18.90 25.40 5.47
C HIS A 397 -18.24 26.18 4.33
N ASP A 398 -17.70 25.48 3.31
CA ASP A 398 -16.90 26.10 2.23
C ASP A 398 -17.63 27.23 1.49
N VAL A 399 -18.96 27.11 1.31
CA VAL A 399 -19.80 28.13 0.66
C VAL A 399 -19.77 29.46 1.40
N VAL A 400 -19.61 29.44 2.72
CA VAL A 400 -19.52 30.63 3.57
C VAL A 400 -18.06 31.07 3.76
N ARG A 401 -17.19 30.08 3.94
CA ARG A 401 -15.77 30.30 4.16
C ARG A 401 -15.10 31.01 2.98
N ALA A 402 -15.34 30.57 1.75
CA ALA A 402 -14.69 31.12 0.56
C ALA A 402 -14.95 32.63 0.36
N PRO A 403 -16.18 33.18 0.46
CA PRO A 403 -16.42 34.61 0.45
C PRO A 403 -15.75 35.37 1.60
N MET A 404 -15.71 34.80 2.82
CA MET A 404 -15.04 35.40 3.98
C MET A 404 -13.54 35.52 3.75
N LEU A 405 -12.91 34.48 3.24
CA LEU A 405 -11.48 34.49 2.87
C LEU A 405 -11.20 35.54 1.80
N HIS A 406 -12.01 35.61 0.75
CA HIS A 406 -11.87 36.58 -0.31
C HIS A 406 -11.97 38.02 0.23
N LEU A 407 -13.00 38.28 1.04
CA LEU A 407 -13.21 39.58 1.66
C LEU A 407 -12.00 39.98 2.52
N ARG A 408 -11.56 39.11 3.42
CA ARG A 408 -10.44 39.37 4.33
C ARG A 408 -9.14 39.64 3.58
N ARG A 409 -8.86 38.84 2.56
CA ARG A 409 -7.66 38.99 1.73
C ARG A 409 -7.62 40.29 0.98
N THR A 410 -8.76 40.74 0.42
CA THR A 410 -8.84 41.94 -0.42
C THR A 410 -8.95 43.24 0.38
N THR A 411 -9.70 43.24 1.50
CA THR A 411 -9.93 44.46 2.28
C THR A 411 -8.88 44.71 3.37
N ALA A 412 -8.26 43.63 3.90
CA ALA A 412 -7.31 43.78 5.01
C ALA A 412 -6.06 42.85 4.82
N PRO A 413 -5.27 43.04 3.73
CA PRO A 413 -4.19 42.09 3.38
C PRO A 413 -3.07 42.03 4.42
N ALA A 414 -2.85 43.08 5.21
CA ALA A 414 -1.87 43.04 6.30
C ALA A 414 -2.37 42.16 7.47
N ARG A 415 -3.62 42.29 7.87
CA ARG A 415 -4.23 41.45 8.91
C ARG A 415 -4.39 40.01 8.44
N TRP A 416 -4.71 39.77 7.16
CA TRP A 416 -4.68 38.46 6.55
C TRP A 416 -3.34 37.77 6.79
N ARG A 417 -2.24 38.39 6.38
CA ARG A 417 -0.89 37.85 6.55
C ARG A 417 -0.51 37.61 8.01
N ALA A 418 -0.78 38.58 8.87
CA ALA A 418 -0.45 38.50 10.29
C ALA A 418 -1.18 37.34 10.98
N ALA A 419 -2.47 37.16 10.70
CA ALA A 419 -3.25 36.07 11.26
C ALA A 419 -2.77 34.67 10.76
N HIS A 420 -2.49 34.54 9.46
CA HIS A 420 -1.92 33.31 8.94
C HIS A 420 -0.53 33.00 9.52
N LEU A 421 0.31 33.98 9.80
CA LEU A 421 1.60 33.76 10.45
C LEU A 421 1.45 33.32 11.91
N ARG A 422 0.49 33.90 12.67
CA ARG A 422 0.19 33.40 14.04
C ARG A 422 -0.29 31.94 14.04
N LEU A 423 -1.20 31.60 13.11
CA LEU A 423 -1.70 30.24 12.96
C LEU A 423 -0.58 29.27 12.54
N ALA A 424 0.32 29.70 11.65
CA ALA A 424 1.48 28.89 11.29
C ALA A 424 2.36 28.61 12.52
N ALA A 425 2.67 29.65 13.32
CA ALA A 425 3.48 29.50 14.53
C ALA A 425 2.81 28.57 15.58
N LEU A 426 1.48 28.66 15.75
CA LEU A 426 0.75 27.72 16.62
C LEU A 426 0.95 26.27 16.18
N HIS A 427 0.76 25.99 14.89
CA HIS A 427 0.89 24.63 14.39
C HIS A 427 2.34 24.12 14.36
N GLU A 428 3.32 25.02 14.23
CA GLU A 428 4.74 24.71 14.41
C GLU A 428 5.06 24.31 15.84
N GLY A 429 4.53 25.05 16.82
CA GLY A 429 4.64 24.67 18.24
C GLY A 429 4.04 23.30 18.53
N ARG A 430 2.83 23.03 18.01
CA ARG A 430 2.20 21.70 18.11
C ARG A 430 3.05 20.60 17.46
N TYR A 431 3.66 20.87 16.32
CA TYR A 431 4.57 19.93 15.65
C TYR A 431 5.81 19.63 16.49
N GLU A 432 6.38 20.64 17.15
CA GLU A 432 7.54 20.47 18.03
C GLU A 432 7.18 19.71 19.33
N GLU A 433 6.03 20.01 19.94
CA GLU A 433 5.53 19.32 21.13
C GLU A 433 5.30 17.83 20.89
N LEU A 434 4.73 17.48 19.73
CA LEU A 434 4.53 16.07 19.31
C LEU A 434 5.85 15.35 18.98
N GLY A 435 6.95 16.10 18.81
CA GLY A 435 8.29 15.56 18.54
C GLY A 435 9.15 15.30 19.79
N GLY A 436 8.59 15.41 21.00
CA GLY A 436 9.31 15.29 22.28
C GLY A 436 10.16 14.02 22.44
N ALA A 437 10.93 13.93 23.53
CA ALA A 437 12.14 13.11 23.83
C ALA A 437 12.15 11.59 23.50
N GLY A 438 11.19 11.06 22.77
CA GLY A 438 11.04 9.62 22.52
C GLY A 438 11.00 9.15 21.06
N GLY A 439 11.04 10.01 20.08
CA GLY A 439 11.06 9.56 18.69
C GLY A 439 10.53 10.58 17.68
N ARG A 440 11.34 10.87 16.68
CA ARG A 440 10.98 11.68 15.51
C ARG A 440 10.20 10.83 14.51
N ASP A 441 8.98 10.45 14.81
CA ASP A 441 8.15 9.76 13.83
C ASP A 441 7.49 10.78 12.89
N GLU A 442 8.06 10.95 11.70
CA GLU A 442 7.53 11.82 10.65
C GLU A 442 6.20 11.34 10.07
N ALA A 443 5.82 10.10 10.34
CA ALA A 443 4.59 9.52 9.85
C ALA A 443 3.47 9.48 10.89
N ASP A 444 3.71 10.00 12.09
CA ASP A 444 2.63 10.24 13.06
C ASP A 444 1.56 11.12 12.39
N PRO A 445 0.31 10.64 12.26
CA PRO A 445 -0.76 11.38 11.61
C PRO A 445 -1.03 12.76 12.25
N ALA A 446 -0.89 12.89 13.57
CA ALA A 446 -1.10 14.15 14.28
C ALA A 446 0.03 15.13 13.99
N ARG A 447 1.25 14.65 13.99
CA ARG A 447 2.43 15.45 13.68
C ARG A 447 2.45 15.91 12.23
N LEU A 448 2.14 14.99 11.28
CA LEU A 448 1.98 15.34 9.87
C LEU A 448 0.88 16.39 9.67
N HIS A 449 -0.24 16.27 10.40
CA HIS A 449 -1.33 17.24 10.35
C HIS A 449 -0.84 18.62 10.78
N ALA A 450 -0.19 18.72 11.93
CA ALA A 450 0.33 20.00 12.43
C ALA A 450 1.31 20.65 11.43
N ARG A 451 2.23 19.86 10.85
CA ARG A 451 3.17 20.33 9.83
C ARG A 451 2.45 20.86 8.58
N LEU A 452 1.46 20.14 8.07
CA LEU A 452 0.72 20.54 6.87
C LEU A 452 -0.19 21.75 7.12
N GLU A 453 -0.77 21.93 8.32
CA GLU A 453 -1.51 23.11 8.69
C GLU A 453 -0.57 24.33 8.77
N ALA A 454 0.60 24.19 9.38
CA ALA A 454 1.62 25.25 9.38
C ALA A 454 2.00 25.66 7.94
N ALA A 455 2.24 24.69 7.08
CA ALA A 455 2.57 24.93 5.67
C ALA A 455 1.43 25.62 4.91
N TYR A 456 0.17 25.20 5.12
CA TYR A 456 -1.01 25.84 4.55
C TYR A 456 -1.06 27.32 4.91
N HIS A 457 -0.87 27.64 6.18
CA HIS A 457 -0.92 29.03 6.66
C HIS A 457 0.26 29.86 6.15
N ARG A 458 1.46 29.27 6.05
CA ARG A 458 2.61 29.96 5.42
C ARG A 458 2.36 30.27 3.94
N LEU A 459 1.77 29.33 3.19
CA LEU A 459 1.37 29.53 1.79
C LEU A 459 0.32 30.63 1.65
N CYS A 460 -0.64 30.69 2.56
CA CYS A 460 -1.66 31.72 2.54
C CYS A 460 -1.08 33.13 2.89
N ALA A 461 -0.05 33.17 3.75
CA ALA A 461 0.61 34.42 4.10
C ALA A 461 1.57 34.92 3.02
N HIS A 462 2.44 34.04 2.52
CA HIS A 462 3.55 34.35 1.62
C HIS A 462 3.78 33.23 0.59
N PRO A 463 2.91 33.05 -0.43
CA PRO A 463 2.98 31.96 -1.35
C PRO A 463 4.32 31.85 -2.09
N ALA A 464 4.88 32.99 -2.53
CA ALA A 464 6.12 33.01 -3.30
C ALA A 464 7.35 32.44 -2.54
N THR A 465 7.40 32.64 -1.23
CA THR A 465 8.49 32.15 -0.37
C THR A 465 8.21 30.79 0.23
N ALA A 466 6.94 30.46 0.55
CA ALA A 466 6.57 29.20 1.19
C ALA A 466 6.45 28.04 0.19
N LEU A 467 6.03 28.30 -1.05
CA LEU A 467 5.84 27.26 -2.06
C LEU A 467 7.12 26.46 -2.38
N PRO A 468 8.31 27.07 -2.57
CA PRO A 468 9.53 26.31 -2.80
C PRO A 468 9.87 25.36 -1.64
N ALA A 469 9.69 25.80 -0.40
CA ALA A 469 9.96 25.01 0.79
C ALA A 469 9.00 23.80 0.89
N LEU A 470 7.69 24.04 0.70
CA LEU A 470 6.72 22.94 0.74
C LEU A 470 6.91 21.94 -0.41
N LEU A 471 7.29 22.41 -1.59
CA LEU A 471 7.59 21.51 -2.72
C LEU A 471 8.83 20.64 -2.45
N ALA A 472 9.82 21.15 -1.72
CA ALA A 472 10.94 20.35 -1.27
C ALA A 472 10.49 19.17 -0.37
N GLU A 473 9.46 19.36 0.44
CA GLU A 473 8.88 18.32 1.30
C GLU A 473 8.05 17.26 0.55
N GLY A 474 7.65 17.55 -0.69
CA GLY A 474 6.83 16.63 -1.50
C GLY A 474 7.50 15.30 -1.80
N ALA A 475 8.82 15.28 -1.89
CA ALA A 475 9.60 14.07 -2.06
C ALA A 475 9.48 13.14 -0.85
N ALA A 476 9.56 13.69 0.36
CA ALA A 476 9.35 12.94 1.60
C ALA A 476 7.90 12.44 1.71
N ALA A 477 6.92 13.28 1.40
CA ALA A 477 5.51 12.89 1.39
C ALA A 477 5.23 11.74 0.40
N ALA A 478 5.81 11.80 -0.81
CA ALA A 478 5.71 10.73 -1.81
C ALA A 478 6.29 9.40 -1.32
N ARG A 479 7.34 9.43 -0.50
CA ARG A 479 7.97 8.24 0.10
C ARG A 479 7.18 7.69 1.28
N LEU A 480 6.56 8.56 2.08
CA LEU A 480 5.76 8.16 3.24
C LEU A 480 4.47 7.40 2.84
N GLY A 481 3.97 7.54 1.62
CA GLY A 481 2.82 6.79 1.16
C GLY A 481 1.80 7.58 0.36
N ALA A 482 0.76 6.88 -0.10
CA ALA A 482 -0.33 7.47 -0.84
C ALA A 482 -1.10 8.50 0.02
N ALA A 483 -1.46 8.15 1.26
CA ALA A 483 -2.21 9.04 2.14
C ALA A 483 -1.43 10.32 2.51
N PRO A 484 -0.15 10.27 2.97
CA PRO A 484 0.66 11.46 3.16
C PRO A 484 0.84 12.31 1.90
N ALA A 485 1.11 11.68 0.75
CA ALA A 485 1.25 12.38 -0.52
C ALA A 485 -0.04 13.13 -0.91
N ARG A 486 -1.20 12.50 -0.73
CA ARG A 486 -2.50 13.14 -0.98
C ARG A 486 -2.79 14.29 -0.02
N ARG A 487 -2.49 14.12 1.28
CA ARG A 487 -2.63 15.21 2.26
C ARG A 487 -1.78 16.41 1.89
N TRP A 488 -0.53 16.16 1.51
CA TRP A 488 0.40 17.19 1.07
C TRP A 488 -0.10 17.91 -0.20
N ALA A 489 -0.52 17.15 -1.23
CA ALA A 489 -1.02 17.71 -2.48
C ALA A 489 -2.32 18.52 -2.27
N ARG A 490 -3.23 18.07 -1.40
CA ARG A 490 -4.44 18.80 -1.02
C ARG A 490 -4.11 20.10 -0.29
N THR A 491 -3.10 20.10 0.57
CA THR A 491 -2.67 21.35 1.25
C THR A 491 -2.23 22.41 0.25
N LEU A 492 -1.53 22.02 -0.82
CA LEU A 492 -1.21 22.94 -1.93
C LEU A 492 -2.46 23.45 -2.65
N ALA A 493 -3.36 22.52 -3.03
CA ALA A 493 -4.58 22.86 -3.76
C ALA A 493 -5.49 23.80 -2.96
N ASP A 494 -5.69 23.51 -1.67
CA ASP A 494 -6.50 24.32 -0.77
C ASP A 494 -5.87 25.69 -0.55
N ALA A 495 -4.58 25.76 -0.23
CA ALA A 495 -3.88 27.03 -0.05
C ALA A 495 -3.94 27.89 -1.32
N GLY A 496 -3.70 27.30 -2.50
CA GLY A 496 -3.75 28.01 -3.78
C GLY A 496 -5.15 28.50 -4.15
N ARG A 497 -6.19 27.76 -3.77
CA ARG A 497 -7.57 28.20 -3.90
C ARG A 497 -7.89 29.37 -2.96
N ASP A 498 -7.52 29.24 -1.69
CA ASP A 498 -7.92 30.14 -0.63
C ASP A 498 -7.14 31.48 -0.69
N ASN A 499 -5.84 31.43 -1.03
CA ASN A 499 -5.03 32.64 -1.22
C ASN A 499 -5.15 33.27 -2.62
N GLY A 500 -5.72 32.53 -3.59
CA GLY A 500 -5.88 32.96 -4.97
C GLY A 500 -4.59 32.89 -5.82
N ASP A 501 -3.53 32.23 -5.31
CA ASP A 501 -2.26 32.07 -6.03
C ASP A 501 -2.35 30.97 -7.10
N ALA A 502 -2.22 31.36 -8.36
CA ALA A 502 -2.37 30.46 -9.49
C ALA A 502 -1.27 29.38 -9.54
N ALA A 503 -0.05 29.72 -9.12
CA ALA A 503 1.07 28.78 -9.12
C ALA A 503 0.88 27.68 -8.08
N THR A 504 0.54 28.03 -6.83
CA THR A 504 0.25 27.07 -5.75
C THR A 504 -0.93 26.19 -6.12
N ARG A 505 -2.00 26.75 -6.68
CA ARG A 505 -3.18 26.01 -7.12
C ARG A 505 -2.86 25.03 -8.25
N GLY A 506 -2.07 25.46 -9.25
CA GLY A 506 -1.64 24.62 -10.35
C GLY A 506 -0.85 23.40 -9.86
N TRP A 507 0.12 23.62 -8.97
CA TRP A 507 0.89 22.53 -8.36
C TRP A 507 0.01 21.55 -7.60
N GLY A 508 -0.93 22.03 -6.80
CA GLY A 508 -1.86 21.16 -6.07
C GLY A 508 -2.71 20.32 -7.01
N ALA A 509 -3.23 20.92 -8.09
CA ALA A 509 -4.04 20.24 -9.09
C ALA A 509 -3.24 19.17 -9.85
N ASP A 510 -2.04 19.50 -10.33
CA ASP A 510 -1.16 18.57 -11.07
C ASP A 510 -0.75 17.38 -10.20
N CYS A 511 -0.40 17.63 -8.94
CA CYS A 511 -0.04 16.58 -7.99
C CYS A 511 -1.21 15.64 -7.68
N LEU A 512 -2.41 16.19 -7.47
CA LEU A 512 -3.62 15.40 -7.23
C LEU A 512 -4.00 14.59 -8.47
N ALA A 513 -3.95 15.16 -9.67
CA ALA A 513 -4.25 14.45 -10.91
C ALA A 513 -3.38 13.20 -11.09
N VAL A 514 -2.07 13.32 -10.82
CA VAL A 514 -1.14 12.18 -10.86
C VAL A 514 -1.51 11.10 -9.84
N LEU A 515 -1.89 11.49 -8.63
CA LEU A 515 -2.25 10.55 -7.56
C LEU A 515 -3.65 9.96 -7.73
N ASP A 516 -4.54 10.63 -8.46
CA ASP A 516 -5.89 10.12 -8.78
C ASP A 516 -5.85 9.09 -9.91
N GLU A 517 -4.89 9.22 -10.85
CA GLU A 517 -4.65 8.20 -11.87
C GLU A 517 -3.98 6.93 -11.30
N ASP A 518 -3.00 7.10 -10.42
CA ASP A 518 -2.23 6.02 -9.79
C ASP A 518 -1.57 6.53 -8.52
N ASP A 519 -2.00 6.07 -7.36
CA ASP A 519 -1.38 6.40 -6.07
C ASP A 519 -0.36 5.35 -5.60
N GLY A 520 -0.13 4.33 -6.42
CA GLY A 520 0.90 3.32 -6.26
C GLY A 520 2.33 3.88 -6.43
N PRO A 521 3.34 3.00 -6.37
CA PRO A 521 4.74 3.41 -6.51
C PRO A 521 5.02 4.15 -7.81
N LYS A 522 4.35 3.75 -8.91
CA LYS A 522 4.52 4.37 -10.23
C LYS A 522 3.97 5.79 -10.25
N GLY A 523 2.77 6.00 -9.72
CA GLY A 523 2.16 7.33 -9.64
C GLY A 523 2.94 8.25 -8.72
N ARG A 524 3.38 7.75 -7.55
CA ARG A 524 4.23 8.52 -6.64
C ARG A 524 5.62 8.82 -7.22
N ALA A 525 6.17 7.93 -8.05
CA ALA A 525 7.39 8.23 -8.80
C ALA A 525 7.15 9.34 -9.85
N ARG A 526 5.96 9.38 -10.49
CA ARG A 526 5.58 10.50 -11.37
C ARG A 526 5.43 11.80 -10.58
N LEU A 527 4.82 11.76 -9.39
CA LEU A 527 4.75 12.91 -8.49
C LEU A 527 6.15 13.44 -8.15
N ALA A 528 7.07 12.57 -7.74
CA ALA A 528 8.47 12.96 -7.50
C ALA A 528 9.13 13.49 -8.79
N GLY A 529 8.75 12.98 -9.96
CA GLY A 529 9.19 13.49 -11.28
C GLY A 529 8.79 14.95 -11.51
N LEU A 530 7.56 15.33 -11.21
CA LEU A 530 7.11 16.73 -11.30
C LEU A 530 8.00 17.68 -10.47
N LEU A 531 8.46 17.20 -9.31
CA LEU A 531 9.36 17.96 -8.45
C LEU A 531 10.77 18.04 -9.03
N VAL A 532 11.34 16.93 -9.51
CA VAL A 532 12.69 16.88 -10.11
C VAL A 532 12.81 17.82 -11.30
N ASP A 533 11.81 17.87 -12.16
CA ASP A 533 11.84 18.57 -13.44
C ASP A 533 11.44 20.05 -13.28
N ARG A 534 11.15 20.52 -12.05
CA ARG A 534 10.76 21.90 -11.77
C ARG A 534 11.92 22.87 -11.96
N PRO A 535 11.76 23.93 -12.78
CA PRO A 535 12.71 25.01 -12.82
C PRO A 535 12.80 25.76 -11.46
N GLY A 536 14.02 26.02 -10.99
CA GLY A 536 14.25 26.79 -9.77
C GLY A 536 14.09 26.01 -8.46
N LEU A 537 13.91 24.68 -8.51
CA LEU A 537 14.05 23.86 -7.30
C LEU A 537 15.51 23.85 -6.85
N GLY A 538 15.77 24.14 -5.58
CA GLY A 538 17.12 24.13 -5.00
C GLY A 538 17.79 22.75 -5.19
N GLU A 539 19.11 22.74 -5.23
CA GLU A 539 19.90 21.52 -5.48
C GLU A 539 19.61 20.42 -4.43
N GLN A 540 19.53 20.79 -3.16
CA GLN A 540 19.18 19.90 -2.05
C GLN A 540 17.81 19.21 -2.30
N ALA A 541 16.76 20.00 -2.54
CA ALA A 541 15.41 19.49 -2.75
C ALA A 541 15.30 18.65 -4.04
N ARG A 542 16.09 19.00 -5.07
CA ARG A 542 16.17 18.21 -6.31
C ARG A 542 16.84 16.86 -6.05
N ALA A 543 17.90 16.83 -5.24
CA ALA A 543 18.56 15.59 -4.86
C ALA A 543 17.61 14.67 -4.06
N GLU A 544 16.85 15.22 -3.12
CA GLU A 544 15.85 14.47 -2.36
C GLU A 544 14.72 13.94 -3.26
N ALA A 545 14.25 14.74 -4.22
CA ALA A 545 13.24 14.31 -5.17
C ALA A 545 13.77 13.21 -6.12
N LEU A 546 15.02 13.29 -6.58
CA LEU A 546 15.68 12.24 -7.35
C LEU A 546 15.83 10.95 -6.55
N HIS A 547 16.28 11.06 -5.31
CA HIS A 547 16.41 9.90 -4.42
C HIS A 547 15.05 9.23 -4.16
N ALA A 548 14.01 10.03 -3.90
CA ALA A 548 12.65 9.53 -3.73
C ALA A 548 12.15 8.82 -5.00
N ARG A 549 12.35 9.43 -6.18
CA ARG A 549 11.93 8.87 -7.46
C ARG A 549 12.68 7.58 -7.79
N ALA A 550 13.98 7.54 -7.57
CA ALA A 550 14.79 6.35 -7.76
C ALA A 550 14.34 5.19 -6.87
N ALA A 551 14.10 5.46 -5.59
CA ALA A 551 13.58 4.47 -4.65
C ALA A 551 12.19 3.94 -5.10
N LEU A 552 11.29 4.82 -5.54
CA LEU A 552 9.96 4.46 -6.03
C LEU A 552 10.02 3.70 -7.37
N HIS A 553 10.95 4.05 -8.27
CA HIS A 553 11.19 3.27 -9.48
C HIS A 553 11.71 1.88 -9.20
N ARG A 554 12.63 1.74 -8.23
CA ARG A 554 13.12 0.44 -7.77
C ARG A 554 11.99 -0.39 -7.15
N GLU A 555 11.14 0.25 -6.37
CA GLU A 555 9.94 -0.35 -5.80
C GLU A 555 8.97 -0.86 -6.87
N ALA A 556 8.76 -0.09 -7.90
CA ALA A 556 7.92 -0.45 -9.04
C ALA A 556 8.58 -1.47 -10.00
N GLY A 557 9.78 -1.98 -9.69
CA GLY A 557 10.52 -2.89 -10.57
C GLY A 557 11.15 -2.21 -11.80
N ALA A 558 11.07 -0.89 -11.92
CA ALA A 558 11.61 -0.12 -13.04
C ALA A 558 13.11 0.18 -12.82
N LEU A 559 13.91 -0.87 -12.66
CA LEU A 559 15.31 -0.79 -12.21
C LEU A 559 16.21 0.07 -13.11
N ALA A 560 16.00 0.06 -14.42
CA ALA A 560 16.76 0.91 -15.34
C ALA A 560 16.49 2.42 -15.08
N LYS A 561 15.26 2.80 -14.77
CA LYS A 561 14.91 4.18 -14.41
C LYS A 561 15.49 4.56 -13.03
N ALA A 562 15.47 3.64 -12.09
CA ALA A 562 16.08 3.84 -10.77
C ALA A 562 17.58 4.10 -10.90
N LEU A 563 18.30 3.29 -11.68
CA LEU A 563 19.74 3.48 -11.92
C LEU A 563 20.04 4.83 -12.57
N ALA A 564 19.28 5.23 -13.59
CA ALA A 564 19.43 6.53 -14.24
C ALA A 564 19.23 7.70 -13.26
N ASP A 565 18.29 7.58 -12.31
CA ASP A 565 18.09 8.61 -11.30
C ASP A 565 19.21 8.62 -10.25
N TYR A 566 19.74 7.46 -9.85
CA TYR A 566 20.91 7.40 -8.97
C TYR A 566 22.17 7.97 -9.66
N ASP A 567 22.33 7.80 -10.98
CA ASP A 567 23.42 8.43 -11.74
C ASP A 567 23.29 9.96 -11.72
N ARG A 568 22.09 10.48 -11.90
CA ARG A 568 21.81 11.92 -11.81
C ARG A 568 22.04 12.45 -10.38
N LEU A 569 21.68 11.66 -9.37
CA LEU A 569 21.87 12.01 -7.97
C LEU A 569 23.35 12.07 -7.61
N ASP A 570 24.14 11.10 -8.08
CA ASP A 570 25.59 11.06 -7.87
C ASP A 570 26.30 12.23 -8.57
N ALA A 571 25.80 12.65 -9.75
CA ALA A 571 26.31 13.84 -10.43
C ALA A 571 26.00 15.14 -9.67
N LEU A 572 24.88 15.21 -8.93
CA LEU A 572 24.51 16.36 -8.10
C LEU A 572 25.26 16.35 -6.76
N ARG A 573 25.50 15.17 -6.18
CA ARG A 573 26.17 14.97 -4.89
C ARG A 573 27.32 13.97 -5.03
N PRO A 574 28.40 14.37 -5.67
CA PRO A 574 29.56 13.50 -5.81
C PRO A 574 30.11 13.15 -4.43
N GLY A 575 30.27 11.86 -4.16
CA GLY A 575 30.87 11.39 -2.93
C GLY A 575 29.90 10.88 -1.86
N ASP A 576 28.57 10.99 -2.04
CA ASP A 576 27.61 10.40 -1.13
C ASP A 576 27.67 8.86 -1.20
N TRP A 577 28.11 8.23 -0.10
CA TRP A 577 28.26 6.78 -0.02
C TRP A 577 26.89 6.04 -0.09
N ARG A 578 25.82 6.69 0.36
CA ARG A 578 24.48 6.11 0.37
C ARG A 578 23.95 5.93 -1.05
N THR A 579 24.21 6.92 -1.91
CA THR A 579 23.86 6.84 -3.34
C THR A 579 24.59 5.67 -4.02
N ALA A 580 25.87 5.49 -3.77
CA ALA A 580 26.64 4.36 -4.30
C ALA A 580 26.09 3.01 -3.79
N MET A 581 25.74 2.91 -2.52
CA MET A 581 25.14 1.71 -1.94
C MET A 581 23.76 1.39 -2.56
N GLU A 582 22.88 2.37 -2.74
CA GLU A 582 21.56 2.15 -3.35
C GLU A 582 21.69 1.75 -4.85
N ARG A 583 22.69 2.27 -5.57
CA ARG A 583 23.04 1.81 -6.92
C ARG A 583 23.48 0.33 -6.89
N ALA A 584 24.31 -0.05 -5.94
CA ALA A 584 24.73 -1.44 -5.78
C ALA A 584 23.53 -2.38 -5.55
N VAL A 585 22.59 -1.99 -4.68
CA VAL A 585 21.35 -2.74 -4.45
C VAL A 585 20.53 -2.86 -5.74
N ALA A 586 20.38 -1.79 -6.52
CA ALA A 586 19.70 -1.82 -7.79
C ALA A 586 20.38 -2.74 -8.81
N HIS A 587 21.73 -2.69 -8.92
CA HIS A 587 22.49 -3.59 -9.78
C HIS A 587 22.37 -5.06 -9.32
N ARG A 588 22.40 -5.33 -8.02
CA ARG A 588 22.14 -6.68 -7.52
C ARG A 588 20.75 -7.19 -7.93
N GLN A 589 19.75 -6.32 -7.89
CA GLN A 589 18.39 -6.64 -8.31
C GLN A 589 18.26 -6.91 -9.82
N THR A 590 19.14 -6.36 -10.66
CA THR A 590 19.19 -6.69 -12.10
C THR A 590 20.02 -7.93 -12.41
N GLY A 591 20.68 -8.54 -11.42
CA GLY A 591 21.64 -9.63 -11.62
C GLY A 591 23.03 -9.17 -12.06
N ALA A 592 23.27 -7.86 -12.12
CA ALA A 592 24.58 -7.30 -12.48
C ALA A 592 25.53 -7.27 -11.26
N TYR A 593 25.86 -8.44 -10.72
CA TYR A 593 26.57 -8.58 -9.44
C TYR A 593 27.97 -7.96 -9.43
N ALA A 594 28.68 -8.01 -10.55
CA ALA A 594 30.01 -7.38 -10.65
C ALA A 594 29.91 -5.85 -10.49
N ALA A 595 28.93 -5.22 -11.13
CA ALA A 595 28.66 -3.79 -10.98
C ALA A 595 28.21 -3.47 -9.53
N ALA A 596 27.39 -4.32 -8.93
CA ALA A 596 26.96 -4.16 -7.55
C ALA A 596 28.17 -4.15 -6.59
N LEU A 597 29.12 -5.07 -6.74
CA LEU A 597 30.34 -5.12 -5.92
C LEU A 597 31.19 -3.88 -6.11
N ALA A 598 31.38 -3.41 -7.36
CA ALA A 598 32.14 -2.20 -7.64
C ALA A 598 31.55 -0.96 -6.94
N HIS A 599 30.21 -0.82 -6.96
CA HIS A 599 29.54 0.26 -6.26
C HIS A 599 29.56 0.12 -4.74
N LEU A 600 29.62 -1.11 -4.20
CA LEU A 600 29.84 -1.31 -2.75
C LEU A 600 31.28 -0.95 -2.33
N ASP A 601 32.28 -1.22 -3.18
CA ASP A 601 33.67 -0.79 -2.94
C ASP A 601 33.76 0.74 -2.96
N GLU A 602 33.07 1.36 -3.91
CA GLU A 602 32.94 2.82 -4.00
C GLU A 602 32.25 3.40 -2.76
N ALA A 603 31.14 2.80 -2.31
CA ALA A 603 30.41 3.23 -1.12
C ALA A 603 31.26 3.14 0.14
N GLU A 604 32.04 2.06 0.32
CA GLU A 604 32.94 1.89 1.45
C GLU A 604 34.06 2.95 1.45
N SER A 605 34.66 3.22 0.27
CA SER A 605 35.65 4.27 0.12
C SER A 605 35.12 5.66 0.46
N ARG A 606 33.93 5.97 0.01
CA ARG A 606 33.24 7.24 0.29
C ARG A 606 32.87 7.35 1.78
N LEU A 607 32.36 6.28 2.40
CA LEU A 607 32.06 6.25 3.84
C LEU A 607 33.31 6.49 4.68
N ALA A 608 34.42 5.89 4.28
CA ALA A 608 35.71 6.11 4.96
C ALA A 608 36.24 7.54 4.79
N ALA A 609 36.01 8.17 3.64
CA ALA A 609 36.39 9.56 3.38
C ALA A 609 35.51 10.56 4.16
N ASP A 610 34.24 10.25 4.35
CA ASP A 610 33.27 11.08 5.07
C ASP A 610 33.57 11.12 6.58
N ALA A 611 34.18 10.08 7.12
CA ALA A 611 34.50 9.90 8.53
C ALA A 611 35.69 10.76 9.04
N THR A 612 36.10 11.82 8.33
CA THR A 612 37.09 12.87 8.68
C THR A 612 37.89 12.66 10.00
N GLY A 613 38.65 11.52 10.12
CA GLY A 613 39.50 11.22 11.26
C GLY A 613 38.82 10.45 12.41
N THR A 614 37.57 10.08 12.32
CA THR A 614 36.86 9.15 13.21
C THR A 614 36.56 7.84 12.47
N GLU A 615 36.40 6.72 13.20
CA GLU A 615 35.95 5.47 12.56
C GLU A 615 34.52 5.65 12.01
N PRO A 616 34.20 5.05 10.83
CA PRO A 616 32.84 5.05 10.30
C PRO A 616 31.85 4.48 11.30
N ASP A 617 30.63 5.00 11.30
CA ASP A 617 29.54 4.48 12.13
C ASP A 617 29.37 2.96 11.93
N PRO A 618 29.45 2.15 13.00
CA PRO A 618 29.38 0.71 12.91
C PRO A 618 28.10 0.18 12.23
N ALA A 619 26.98 0.87 12.39
CA ALA A 619 25.70 0.46 11.79
C ALA A 619 25.71 0.67 10.26
N SER A 620 26.25 1.80 9.78
CA SER A 620 26.44 2.09 8.36
C SER A 620 27.39 1.09 7.71
N LEU A 621 28.49 0.78 8.38
CA LEU A 621 29.46 -0.21 7.91
C LEU A 621 28.86 -1.63 7.90
N ALA A 622 28.10 -2.01 8.93
CA ALA A 622 27.41 -3.30 8.98
C ALA A 622 26.48 -3.49 7.78
N ARG A 623 25.74 -2.43 7.43
CA ARG A 623 24.83 -2.43 6.29
C ARG A 623 25.57 -2.65 4.96
N LEU A 624 26.67 -1.94 4.73
CA LEU A 624 27.48 -2.12 3.52
C LEU A 624 28.06 -3.54 3.43
N VAL A 625 28.61 -4.05 4.54
CA VAL A 625 29.21 -5.39 4.60
C VAL A 625 28.14 -6.47 4.38
N ARG A 626 26.94 -6.29 4.91
CA ARG A 626 25.79 -7.18 4.66
C ARG A 626 25.44 -7.21 3.19
N GLU A 627 25.25 -6.06 2.53
CA GLU A 627 24.89 -5.99 1.10
C GLU A 627 25.98 -6.63 0.23
N ARG A 628 27.24 -6.51 0.61
CA ARG A 628 28.35 -7.19 -0.05
C ARG A 628 28.26 -8.71 0.13
N GLY A 629 27.98 -9.18 1.34
CA GLY A 629 27.77 -10.60 1.64
C GLY A 629 26.62 -11.18 0.84
N GLU A 630 25.49 -10.47 0.77
CA GLU A 630 24.34 -10.84 -0.06
C GLU A 630 24.72 -10.92 -1.55
N THR A 631 25.46 -9.96 -2.05
CA THR A 631 25.89 -9.96 -3.46
C THR A 631 26.82 -11.14 -3.76
N ARG A 632 27.73 -11.46 -2.85
CA ARG A 632 28.61 -12.64 -2.97
C ARG A 632 27.83 -13.95 -2.92
N ARG A 633 26.81 -14.03 -2.04
CA ARG A 633 25.91 -15.18 -1.98
C ARG A 633 25.20 -15.42 -3.32
N HIS A 634 24.69 -14.35 -3.94
CA HIS A 634 24.04 -14.44 -5.26
C HIS A 634 25.01 -14.80 -6.39
N LEU A 635 26.31 -14.54 -6.23
CA LEU A 635 27.36 -14.98 -7.14
C LEU A 635 27.79 -16.44 -6.94
N GLY A 636 27.19 -17.16 -5.96
CA GLY A 636 27.64 -18.52 -5.61
C GLY A 636 28.92 -18.57 -4.79
N GLN A 637 29.47 -17.43 -4.34
CA GLN A 637 30.68 -17.34 -3.53
C GLN A 637 30.33 -17.44 -2.04
N PHE A 638 29.81 -18.61 -1.66
CA PHE A 638 29.13 -18.81 -0.37
C PHE A 638 30.08 -18.67 0.83
N GLU A 639 31.36 -19.10 0.74
CA GLU A 639 32.33 -18.97 1.82
C GLU A 639 32.68 -17.51 2.10
N GLU A 640 32.85 -16.71 1.05
CA GLU A 640 33.08 -15.28 1.18
C GLU A 640 31.84 -14.58 1.77
N ALA A 641 30.63 -15.00 1.34
CA ALA A 641 29.38 -14.50 1.87
C ALA A 641 29.27 -14.75 3.38
N VAL A 642 29.56 -15.99 3.84
CA VAL A 642 29.57 -16.35 5.27
C VAL A 642 30.54 -15.47 6.06
N THR A 643 31.73 -15.24 5.53
CA THR A 643 32.74 -14.40 6.16
C THR A 643 32.27 -12.95 6.31
N LEU A 644 31.71 -12.38 5.24
CA LEU A 644 31.23 -11.00 5.24
C LEU A 644 30.00 -10.83 6.13
N LEU A 645 29.03 -11.74 6.06
CA LEU A 645 27.86 -11.71 6.92
C LEU A 645 28.23 -11.91 8.39
N GLY A 646 29.27 -12.74 8.68
CA GLY A 646 29.86 -12.86 10.01
C GLY A 646 30.47 -11.55 10.51
N ARG A 647 31.18 -10.81 9.63
CA ARG A 647 31.72 -9.47 9.95
C ARG A 647 30.58 -8.47 10.20
N ALA A 648 29.50 -8.50 9.38
CA ALA A 648 28.35 -7.64 9.60
C ALA A 648 27.68 -7.90 10.96
N LEU A 649 27.56 -9.18 11.37
CA LEU A 649 27.05 -9.56 12.70
C LEU A 649 27.99 -9.15 13.83
N GLY A 650 29.31 -9.08 13.59
CA GLY A 650 30.26 -8.52 14.54
C GLY A 650 30.05 -7.02 14.80
N LEU A 651 29.63 -6.28 13.77
CA LEU A 651 29.33 -4.85 13.85
C LEU A 651 27.92 -4.56 14.37
N ALA A 652 26.95 -5.39 14.02
CA ALA A 652 25.55 -5.30 14.45
C ALA A 652 25.07 -6.68 14.96
N PRO A 653 25.39 -7.04 16.22
CA PRO A 653 25.05 -8.34 16.77
C PRO A 653 23.55 -8.61 16.82
N GLY A 654 23.16 -9.81 16.38
CA GLY A 654 21.77 -10.26 16.47
C GLY A 654 20.81 -9.71 15.42
N ASP A 655 21.31 -9.06 14.35
CA ASP A 655 20.45 -8.66 13.22
C ASP A 655 19.82 -9.90 12.55
N PRO A 656 18.51 -10.14 12.69
CA PRO A 656 17.88 -11.36 12.19
C PRO A 656 17.98 -11.51 10.68
N GLY A 657 17.95 -10.39 9.93
CA GLY A 657 18.10 -10.42 8.49
C GLY A 657 19.46 -10.95 8.05
N THR A 658 20.52 -10.48 8.69
CA THR A 658 21.90 -10.94 8.42
C THR A 658 22.09 -12.40 8.83
N LEU A 659 21.50 -12.84 9.96
CA LEU A 659 21.52 -14.24 10.40
C LEU A 659 20.83 -15.16 9.38
N VAL A 660 19.62 -14.81 8.90
CA VAL A 660 18.91 -15.58 7.88
C VAL A 660 19.69 -15.65 6.57
N SER A 661 20.37 -14.56 6.20
CA SER A 661 21.24 -14.51 5.01
C SER A 661 22.45 -15.43 5.15
N ARG A 662 23.09 -15.44 6.34
CA ARG A 662 24.21 -16.34 6.62
C ARG A 662 23.79 -17.80 6.68
N ALA A 663 22.65 -18.09 7.29
CA ALA A 663 22.03 -19.42 7.26
C ALA A 663 21.82 -19.92 5.82
N SER A 664 21.33 -19.03 4.93
CA SER A 664 21.14 -19.38 3.53
C SER A 664 22.46 -19.72 2.82
N ALA A 665 23.53 -18.99 3.13
CA ALA A 665 24.88 -19.30 2.61
C ALA A 665 25.41 -20.63 3.17
N HIS A 666 25.18 -20.92 4.46
CA HIS A 666 25.56 -22.20 5.07
C HIS A 666 24.80 -23.39 4.43
N LEU A 667 23.51 -23.22 4.12
CA LEU A 667 22.75 -24.26 3.41
C LEU A 667 23.31 -24.54 2.02
N SER A 668 23.69 -23.49 1.29
CA SER A 668 24.33 -23.65 -0.03
C SER A 668 25.69 -24.32 0.04
N LEU A 669 26.36 -24.26 1.19
CA LEU A 669 27.63 -24.96 1.47
C LEU A 669 27.44 -26.40 2.03
N GLY A 670 26.19 -26.88 2.14
CA GLY A 670 25.92 -28.18 2.74
C GLY A 670 26.19 -28.25 4.24
N ARG A 671 26.02 -27.13 4.96
CA ARG A 671 26.24 -26.99 6.42
C ARG A 671 24.92 -26.71 7.15
N PRO A 672 23.97 -27.64 7.13
CA PRO A 672 22.62 -27.37 7.65
C PRO A 672 22.63 -27.14 9.18
N GLU A 673 23.54 -27.72 9.95
CA GLU A 673 23.63 -27.53 11.41
C GLU A 673 23.99 -26.09 11.77
N LEU A 674 24.92 -25.48 11.00
CA LEU A 674 25.27 -24.07 11.17
C LEU A 674 24.12 -23.13 10.76
N ALA A 675 23.39 -23.53 9.74
CA ALA A 675 22.20 -22.79 9.31
C ALA A 675 21.11 -22.81 10.38
N VAL A 676 20.85 -23.97 11.02
CA VAL A 676 19.92 -24.09 12.15
C VAL A 676 20.36 -23.17 13.30
N ALA A 677 21.64 -23.18 13.66
CA ALA A 677 22.15 -22.34 14.75
C ALA A 677 21.92 -20.83 14.48
N ASP A 678 22.14 -20.36 13.25
CA ASP A 678 21.86 -18.97 12.86
C ASP A 678 20.35 -18.67 12.89
N LEU A 679 19.50 -19.60 12.40
CA LEU A 679 18.05 -19.45 12.40
C LEU A 679 17.49 -19.47 13.83
N ASP A 680 18.03 -20.28 14.72
CA ASP A 680 17.69 -20.31 16.14
C ASP A 680 18.03 -18.98 16.81
N GLN A 681 19.19 -18.40 16.50
CA GLN A 681 19.57 -17.09 17.00
C GLN A 681 18.65 -16.00 16.44
N ALA A 682 18.29 -16.07 15.15
CA ALA A 682 17.36 -15.14 14.52
C ALA A 682 15.98 -15.22 15.18
N LEU A 683 15.48 -16.43 15.43
CA LEU A 683 14.20 -16.68 16.09
C LEU A 683 14.25 -16.38 17.60
N GLY A 684 15.41 -16.50 18.24
CA GLY A 684 15.63 -16.04 19.60
C GLY A 684 15.49 -14.53 19.73
N ALA A 685 16.02 -13.78 18.76
CA ALA A 685 15.86 -12.32 18.66
C ALA A 685 14.43 -11.94 18.21
N ARG A 686 13.85 -12.72 17.30
CA ARG A 686 12.52 -12.53 16.71
C ARG A 686 11.77 -13.85 16.58
N PRO A 687 11.03 -14.26 17.61
CA PRO A 687 10.33 -15.56 17.64
C PRO A 687 9.31 -15.77 16.49
N ASP A 688 8.77 -14.68 15.96
CA ASP A 688 7.75 -14.71 14.91
C ASP A 688 8.32 -14.31 13.54
N HIS A 689 9.60 -14.59 13.30
CA HIS A 689 10.23 -14.30 12.02
C HIS A 689 9.85 -15.38 10.98
N PHE A 690 8.81 -15.14 10.19
CA PHE A 690 8.22 -16.09 9.26
C PHE A 690 9.24 -16.80 8.35
N TRP A 691 10.11 -16.05 7.68
CA TRP A 691 11.11 -16.63 6.78
C TRP A 691 12.17 -17.48 7.50
N ALA A 692 12.49 -17.10 8.73
CA ALA A 692 13.38 -17.93 9.55
C ALA A 692 12.72 -19.27 9.91
N LEU A 693 11.43 -19.26 10.27
CA LEU A 693 10.64 -20.47 10.52
C LEU A 693 10.59 -21.36 9.28
N LEU A 694 10.24 -20.83 8.11
CA LEU A 694 10.19 -21.59 6.87
C LEU A 694 11.55 -22.19 6.49
N LYS A 695 12.62 -21.39 6.60
CA LYS A 695 13.97 -21.89 6.31
C LYS A 695 14.41 -22.96 7.32
N ARG A 696 14.10 -22.76 8.60
CA ARG A 696 14.42 -23.75 9.64
C ARG A 696 13.63 -25.04 9.44
N ALA A 697 12.33 -24.93 9.11
CA ALA A 697 11.50 -26.08 8.78
C ALA A 697 12.10 -26.91 7.62
N ARG A 698 12.48 -26.27 6.52
CA ARG A 698 13.15 -26.95 5.40
C ARG A 698 14.48 -27.57 5.80
N THR A 699 15.23 -26.88 6.66
CA THR A 699 16.53 -27.40 7.13
C THR A 699 16.33 -28.60 8.02
N HIS A 700 15.37 -28.58 8.95
CA HIS A 700 15.01 -29.72 9.79
C HIS A 700 14.53 -30.92 8.96
N ASP A 701 13.68 -30.68 7.94
CA ASP A 701 13.26 -31.73 7.00
C ASP A 701 14.45 -32.37 6.27
N SER A 702 15.41 -31.56 5.81
CA SER A 702 16.63 -32.04 5.15
C SER A 702 17.55 -32.84 6.08
N LEU A 703 17.51 -32.58 7.37
CA LEU A 703 18.21 -33.28 8.42
C LEU A 703 17.44 -34.53 8.92
N GLY A 704 16.22 -34.75 8.43
CA GLY A 704 15.36 -35.87 8.83
C GLY A 704 14.54 -35.59 10.09
N ASP A 705 14.64 -34.41 10.68
CA ASP A 705 13.84 -34.00 11.84
C ASP A 705 12.49 -33.42 11.38
N ARG A 706 11.62 -34.36 11.00
CA ARG A 706 10.29 -34.02 10.48
C ARG A 706 9.38 -33.40 11.54
N GLU A 707 9.52 -33.76 12.80
CA GLU A 707 8.70 -33.25 13.88
C GLU A 707 8.99 -31.75 14.09
N ALA A 708 10.25 -31.38 14.17
CA ALA A 708 10.67 -29.98 14.28
C ALA A 708 10.26 -29.17 13.02
N ALA A 709 10.38 -29.75 11.82
CA ALA A 709 9.97 -29.10 10.58
C ALA A 709 8.47 -28.78 10.58
N LEU A 710 7.62 -29.75 10.96
CA LEU A 710 6.16 -29.55 11.02
C LEU A 710 5.76 -28.58 12.13
N ALA A 711 6.48 -28.57 13.27
CA ALA A 711 6.25 -27.61 14.35
C ALA A 711 6.54 -26.16 13.89
N ASP A 712 7.63 -25.94 13.17
CA ASP A 712 7.96 -24.63 12.60
C ASP A 712 6.94 -24.19 11.55
N LEU A 713 6.46 -25.13 10.69
CA LEU A 713 5.40 -24.83 9.73
C LEU A 713 4.06 -24.54 10.40
N ALA A 714 3.70 -25.25 11.47
CA ALA A 714 2.49 -24.95 12.24
C ALA A 714 2.54 -23.53 12.80
N ARG A 715 3.69 -23.14 13.32
CA ARG A 715 3.90 -21.78 13.83
C ARG A 715 3.95 -20.76 12.70
N ALA A 716 4.56 -21.09 11.56
CA ALA A 716 4.53 -20.25 10.37
C ALA A 716 3.10 -20.07 9.84
N ALA A 717 2.24 -21.10 9.92
CA ALA A 717 0.84 -21.03 9.52
C ALA A 717 0.01 -20.05 10.37
N GLU A 718 0.29 -19.96 11.68
CA GLU A 718 -0.35 -18.95 12.55
C GLU A 718 0.00 -17.52 12.15
N LEU A 719 1.13 -17.34 11.45
CA LEU A 719 1.67 -16.08 11.02
C LEU A 719 1.34 -15.75 9.56
N ALA A 720 1.01 -16.77 8.76
CA ALA A 720 0.79 -16.65 7.33
C ALA A 720 -0.58 -16.05 7.01
N GLN A 721 -0.60 -15.05 6.14
CA GLN A 721 -1.86 -14.52 5.57
C GLN A 721 -2.29 -15.31 4.32
N ASP A 722 -1.31 -15.74 3.53
CA ASP A 722 -1.52 -16.66 2.43
C ASP A 722 -1.11 -18.06 2.90
N PRO A 723 -2.06 -18.95 3.12
CA PRO A 723 -1.75 -20.28 3.58
C PRO A 723 -1.08 -21.14 2.49
N ALA A 724 -1.17 -20.74 1.21
CA ALA A 724 -0.70 -21.57 0.09
C ALA A 724 0.78 -21.95 0.20
N LEU A 725 1.63 -21.00 0.59
CA LEU A 725 3.07 -21.25 0.74
C LEU A 725 3.35 -22.28 1.85
N VAL A 726 2.75 -22.10 3.02
CA VAL A 726 2.98 -23.02 4.16
C VAL A 726 2.38 -24.38 3.90
N ILE A 727 1.20 -24.44 3.28
CA ILE A 727 0.55 -25.69 2.86
C ILE A 727 1.43 -26.41 1.83
N GLY A 728 1.97 -25.67 0.85
CA GLY A 728 2.90 -26.21 -0.15
C GLY A 728 4.16 -26.79 0.47
N GLU A 729 4.79 -26.11 1.44
CA GLU A 729 5.94 -26.63 2.16
C GLU A 729 5.60 -27.91 2.95
N ARG A 730 4.45 -27.95 3.60
CA ARG A 730 3.97 -29.16 4.26
C ARG A 730 3.75 -30.30 3.27
N ALA A 731 3.19 -30.01 2.10
CA ALA A 731 3.00 -30.96 1.03
C ALA A 731 4.34 -31.55 0.53
N GLU A 732 5.38 -30.71 0.43
CA GLU A 732 6.72 -31.14 0.03
C GLU A 732 7.35 -32.07 1.05
N ILE A 733 7.16 -31.83 2.35
CA ILE A 733 7.61 -32.75 3.42
C ILE A 733 6.91 -34.10 3.28
N HIS A 734 5.60 -34.13 3.02
CA HIS A 734 4.88 -35.38 2.74
C HIS A 734 5.43 -36.10 1.50
N ARG A 735 5.68 -35.37 0.42
CA ARG A 735 6.23 -35.93 -0.82
C ARG A 735 7.61 -36.56 -0.60
N ARG A 736 8.51 -35.89 0.10
CA ARG A 736 9.85 -36.43 0.43
C ARG A 736 9.80 -37.63 1.36
N ALA A 737 8.81 -37.68 2.22
CA ALA A 737 8.58 -38.83 3.09
C ALA A 737 7.95 -40.03 2.35
N GLY A 738 7.67 -39.92 1.03
CA GLY A 738 7.00 -40.99 0.26
C GLY A 738 5.49 -41.08 0.47
N GLU A 739 4.89 -40.14 1.20
CA GLU A 739 3.46 -40.08 1.49
C GLU A 739 2.71 -39.36 0.33
N HIS A 740 2.83 -39.94 -0.88
CA HIS A 740 2.43 -39.29 -2.13
C HIS A 740 0.95 -38.92 -2.18
N ILE A 741 0.04 -39.73 -1.60
CA ILE A 741 -1.39 -39.41 -1.55
C ILE A 741 -1.64 -38.18 -0.68
N ALA A 742 -1.00 -38.08 0.49
CA ALA A 742 -1.10 -36.92 1.37
C ALA A 742 -0.50 -35.66 0.70
N ALA A 743 0.62 -35.83 -0.04
CA ALA A 743 1.24 -34.77 -0.79
C ALA A 743 0.32 -34.22 -1.89
N VAL A 744 -0.33 -35.10 -2.70
CA VAL A 744 -1.30 -34.65 -3.72
C VAL A 744 -2.45 -33.89 -3.11
N THR A 745 -2.98 -34.34 -1.98
CA THR A 745 -4.06 -33.64 -1.26
C THR A 745 -3.61 -32.24 -0.80
N ALA A 746 -2.46 -32.18 -0.12
CA ALA A 746 -1.96 -30.93 0.43
C ALA A 746 -1.53 -29.92 -0.66
N PHE A 747 -0.91 -30.39 -1.76
CA PHE A 747 -0.66 -29.50 -2.91
C PHE A 747 -1.97 -29.01 -3.55
N GLY A 748 -3.01 -29.87 -3.59
CA GLY A 748 -4.35 -29.48 -4.02
C GLY A 748 -4.94 -28.36 -3.16
N GLU A 749 -4.78 -28.44 -1.84
CA GLU A 749 -5.17 -27.38 -0.89
C GLU A 749 -4.38 -26.08 -1.14
N ALA A 750 -3.06 -26.17 -1.39
CA ALA A 750 -2.23 -25.01 -1.70
C ALA A 750 -2.67 -24.33 -3.00
N ILE A 751 -2.97 -25.10 -4.05
CA ILE A 751 -3.48 -24.61 -5.34
C ILE A 751 -4.87 -23.98 -5.17
N ALA A 752 -5.73 -24.55 -4.33
CA ALA A 752 -7.04 -23.98 -4.06
C ALA A 752 -6.94 -22.65 -3.32
N ALA A 753 -5.94 -22.48 -2.45
CA ALA A 753 -5.66 -21.23 -1.75
C ALA A 753 -5.05 -20.18 -2.68
N ASP A 754 -4.13 -20.57 -3.57
CA ASP A 754 -3.55 -19.69 -4.60
C ASP A 754 -3.42 -20.45 -5.93
N PRO A 755 -4.37 -20.28 -6.87
CA PRO A 755 -4.29 -20.87 -8.21
C PRO A 755 -3.08 -20.41 -9.05
N GLY A 756 -2.44 -19.31 -8.69
CA GLY A 756 -1.22 -18.81 -9.33
C GLY A 756 0.08 -19.42 -8.79
N TYR A 757 0.00 -20.25 -7.75
CA TYR A 757 1.18 -20.85 -7.13
C TYR A 757 1.72 -22.02 -7.96
N LEU A 758 2.41 -21.69 -9.06
CA LEU A 758 2.87 -22.66 -10.07
C LEU A 758 3.80 -23.75 -9.49
N TRP A 759 4.54 -23.46 -8.43
CA TRP A 759 5.39 -24.43 -7.76
C TRP A 759 4.58 -25.60 -7.17
N ALA A 760 3.40 -25.34 -6.64
CA ALA A 760 2.53 -26.37 -6.08
C ALA A 760 2.05 -27.35 -7.16
N TYR A 761 1.80 -26.89 -8.38
CA TYR A 761 1.51 -27.79 -9.52
C TYR A 761 2.70 -28.68 -9.83
N GLY A 762 3.92 -28.16 -9.81
CA GLY A 762 5.13 -28.96 -10.00
C GLY A 762 5.28 -30.04 -8.93
N GLY A 763 5.10 -29.69 -7.66
CA GLY A 763 5.13 -30.61 -6.52
C GLY A 763 4.07 -31.69 -6.61
N ARG A 764 2.84 -31.32 -7.00
CA ARG A 764 1.74 -32.25 -7.19
C ARG A 764 1.98 -33.20 -8.37
N ALA A 765 2.52 -32.67 -9.47
CA ALA A 765 2.92 -33.47 -10.62
C ALA A 765 3.90 -34.59 -10.24
N MET A 766 4.93 -34.27 -9.45
CA MET A 766 5.90 -35.27 -8.98
C MET A 766 5.27 -36.32 -8.06
N ALA A 767 4.30 -35.90 -7.24
CA ALA A 767 3.58 -36.85 -6.39
C ALA A 767 2.63 -37.73 -7.21
N HIS A 768 1.94 -37.22 -8.23
CA HIS A 768 1.14 -37.99 -9.19
C HIS A 768 2.00 -38.98 -9.97
N HIS A 769 3.15 -38.54 -10.47
CA HIS A 769 4.09 -39.41 -11.19
C HIS A 769 4.58 -40.58 -10.31
N ALA A 770 4.95 -40.28 -9.05
CA ALA A 770 5.35 -41.33 -8.10
C ALA A 770 4.22 -42.31 -7.75
N LEU A 771 2.97 -41.94 -7.93
CA LEU A 771 1.79 -42.82 -7.81
C LEU A 771 1.45 -43.56 -9.11
N GLY A 772 2.17 -43.32 -10.22
CA GLY A 772 1.91 -43.90 -11.54
C GLY A 772 0.81 -43.20 -12.33
N ASP A 773 0.28 -42.05 -11.85
CA ASP A 773 -0.69 -41.22 -12.57
C ASP A 773 0.02 -40.20 -13.46
N THR A 774 0.63 -40.71 -14.54
CA THR A 774 1.42 -39.90 -15.46
C THR A 774 0.58 -38.85 -16.18
N ALA A 775 -0.70 -39.18 -16.47
CA ALA A 775 -1.57 -38.23 -17.16
C ALA A 775 -1.84 -36.98 -16.30
N ALA A 776 -2.11 -37.16 -15.00
CA ALA A 776 -2.27 -36.03 -14.08
C ALA A 776 -0.96 -35.25 -13.91
N ALA A 777 0.19 -35.94 -13.82
CA ALA A 777 1.50 -35.28 -13.73
C ALA A 777 1.80 -34.38 -14.95
N VAL A 778 1.58 -34.91 -16.17
CA VAL A 778 1.74 -34.14 -17.41
C VAL A 778 0.79 -32.94 -17.47
N ALA A 779 -0.47 -33.09 -17.03
CA ALA A 779 -1.44 -32.00 -17.00
C ALA A 779 -1.00 -30.87 -16.07
N ASP A 780 -0.51 -31.19 -14.89
CA ASP A 780 -0.03 -30.21 -13.91
C ASP A 780 1.23 -29.47 -14.41
N LEU A 781 2.21 -30.19 -14.98
CA LEU A 781 3.41 -29.56 -15.56
C LEU A 781 3.06 -28.63 -16.75
N ARG A 782 2.14 -29.04 -17.62
CA ARG A 782 1.66 -28.18 -18.72
C ARG A 782 0.93 -26.95 -18.20
N HIS A 783 0.15 -27.08 -17.13
CA HIS A 783 -0.48 -25.94 -16.49
C HIS A 783 0.58 -24.97 -15.95
N ALA A 784 1.60 -25.48 -15.25
CA ALA A 784 2.71 -24.65 -14.77
C ALA A 784 3.44 -23.93 -15.92
N LEU A 785 3.65 -24.61 -17.06
CA LEU A 785 4.27 -24.03 -18.27
C LEU A 785 3.35 -23.02 -18.97
N SER A 786 2.04 -23.17 -18.88
CA SER A 786 1.10 -22.17 -19.44
C SER A 786 1.17 -20.84 -18.69
N GLY A 787 1.36 -20.88 -17.37
CA GLY A 787 1.58 -19.69 -16.53
C GLY A 787 2.99 -19.11 -16.65
N LYS A 788 3.99 -19.97 -16.87
CA LYS A 788 5.40 -19.61 -17.00
C LYS A 788 6.09 -20.44 -18.10
N PRO A 789 6.08 -19.96 -19.36
CA PRO A 789 6.66 -20.68 -20.50
C PRO A 789 8.17 -20.97 -20.42
N ASP A 790 8.92 -20.17 -19.66
CA ASP A 790 10.35 -20.33 -19.41
C ASP A 790 10.68 -21.10 -18.12
N TYR A 791 9.70 -21.81 -17.55
CA TYR A 791 9.90 -22.62 -16.34
C TYR A 791 10.72 -23.87 -16.66
N LEU A 792 12.04 -23.69 -16.71
CA LEU A 792 13.00 -24.72 -17.11
C LEU A 792 12.81 -26.03 -16.35
N TRP A 793 12.63 -25.96 -15.01
CA TRP A 793 12.45 -27.17 -14.19
C TRP A 793 11.26 -27.99 -14.64
N ALA A 794 10.10 -27.39 -14.89
CA ALA A 794 8.90 -28.09 -15.33
C ALA A 794 9.08 -28.73 -16.71
N ARG A 795 9.79 -28.07 -17.63
CA ARG A 795 10.13 -28.62 -18.95
C ARG A 795 11.02 -29.85 -18.83
N LEU A 796 12.08 -29.76 -18.04
CA LEU A 796 12.99 -30.89 -17.85
C LEU A 796 12.28 -32.08 -17.22
N ARG A 797 11.38 -31.86 -16.25
CA ARG A 797 10.56 -32.92 -15.66
C ARG A 797 9.56 -33.54 -16.66
N LEU A 798 8.98 -32.72 -17.52
CA LEU A 798 8.09 -33.18 -18.56
C LEU A 798 8.85 -34.04 -19.59
N ALA A 799 10.06 -33.67 -19.97
CA ALA A 799 10.94 -34.43 -20.81
C ALA A 799 11.31 -35.80 -20.20
N GLU A 800 11.63 -35.84 -18.90
CA GLU A 800 11.90 -37.10 -18.18
C GLU A 800 10.69 -38.05 -18.19
N ILE A 801 9.49 -37.50 -17.95
CA ILE A 801 8.26 -38.31 -18.02
C ILE A 801 8.05 -38.86 -19.44
N HIS A 802 8.25 -38.04 -20.48
CA HIS A 802 8.15 -38.48 -21.87
C HIS A 802 9.22 -39.52 -22.24
N HIS A 803 10.42 -39.43 -21.69
CA HIS A 803 11.45 -40.45 -21.81
C HIS A 803 11.00 -41.83 -21.24
N GLU A 804 10.47 -41.82 -20.02
CA GLU A 804 9.96 -43.04 -19.36
C GLU A 804 8.77 -43.68 -20.11
N GLU A 805 7.95 -42.85 -20.77
CA GLU A 805 6.85 -43.30 -21.64
C GLU A 805 7.31 -43.80 -23.01
N GLY A 806 8.59 -43.61 -23.36
CA GLY A 806 9.13 -43.92 -24.71
C GLY A 806 8.63 -42.92 -25.78
N ALA A 807 8.14 -41.77 -25.42
CA ALA A 807 7.61 -40.72 -26.32
C ALA A 807 8.72 -39.82 -26.84
N CYS A 808 9.66 -40.36 -27.60
CA CYS A 808 10.91 -39.73 -28.04
C CYS A 808 10.73 -38.35 -28.69
N GLU A 809 9.72 -38.17 -29.57
CA GLU A 809 9.47 -36.88 -30.22
C GLU A 809 9.07 -35.79 -29.22
N ALA A 810 8.25 -36.13 -28.23
CA ALA A 810 7.82 -35.21 -27.19
C ALA A 810 8.99 -34.89 -26.24
N GLU A 811 9.78 -35.87 -25.87
CA GLU A 811 10.99 -35.69 -25.07
C GLU A 811 11.96 -34.68 -25.69
N PHE A 812 12.31 -34.88 -26.96
CA PHE A 812 13.20 -33.96 -27.65
C PHE A 812 12.62 -32.55 -27.82
N ALA A 813 11.32 -32.45 -28.10
CA ALA A 813 10.66 -31.18 -28.20
C ALA A 813 10.79 -30.37 -26.90
N GLU A 814 10.63 -31.00 -25.72
CA GLU A 814 10.80 -30.30 -24.44
C GLU A 814 12.26 -29.90 -24.16
N TYR A 815 13.25 -30.73 -24.54
CA TYR A 815 14.67 -30.33 -24.45
C TYR A 815 15.03 -29.19 -25.41
N ASP A 816 14.50 -29.17 -26.63
CA ASP A 816 14.71 -28.12 -27.61
C ASP A 816 14.15 -26.78 -27.09
N GLU A 817 12.94 -26.82 -26.56
CA GLU A 817 12.32 -25.66 -25.92
C GLU A 817 13.07 -25.21 -24.65
N ALA A 818 13.64 -26.16 -23.86
CA ALA A 818 14.46 -25.82 -22.70
C ALA A 818 15.75 -25.09 -23.10
N VAL A 819 16.39 -25.51 -24.19
CA VAL A 819 17.54 -24.82 -24.76
C VAL A 819 17.15 -23.42 -25.25
N ALA A 820 16.02 -23.30 -25.97
CA ALA A 820 15.52 -22.02 -26.49
C ALA A 820 15.17 -21.04 -25.35
N ALA A 821 14.46 -21.51 -24.33
CA ALA A 821 14.06 -20.71 -23.15
C ALA A 821 15.28 -20.15 -22.39
N THR A 822 16.39 -20.90 -22.39
CA THR A 822 17.63 -20.42 -21.74
C THR A 822 18.52 -19.57 -22.67
N GLY A 823 18.10 -19.37 -23.93
CA GLY A 823 18.90 -18.70 -24.94
C GLY A 823 20.23 -19.42 -25.20
N GLY A 824 20.28 -20.74 -24.94
CA GLY A 824 21.47 -21.54 -25.12
C GLY A 824 22.63 -21.23 -24.18
N ARG A 825 22.37 -20.58 -23.05
CA ARG A 825 23.39 -20.11 -22.09
C ARG A 825 23.66 -21.06 -20.92
N LEU A 826 22.85 -22.10 -20.75
CA LEU A 826 23.01 -23.10 -19.69
C LEU A 826 23.49 -24.43 -20.30
N ALA A 827 24.46 -25.08 -19.66
CA ALA A 827 24.98 -26.37 -20.10
C ALA A 827 23.98 -27.51 -19.88
N ARG A 828 23.27 -27.51 -18.78
CA ARG A 828 22.38 -28.59 -18.34
C ARG A 828 21.34 -29.08 -19.38
N PRO A 829 20.56 -28.23 -20.08
CA PRO A 829 19.64 -28.70 -21.13
C PRO A 829 20.34 -29.46 -22.26
N TYR A 830 21.56 -29.01 -22.61
CA TYR A 830 22.37 -29.70 -23.61
C TYR A 830 22.84 -31.04 -23.13
N VAL A 831 23.30 -31.18 -21.87
CA VAL A 831 23.75 -32.45 -21.29
C VAL A 831 22.63 -33.46 -21.26
N LEU A 832 21.43 -33.09 -20.81
CA LEU A 832 20.27 -33.97 -20.72
C LEU A 832 19.80 -34.39 -22.13
N ARG A 833 19.76 -33.46 -23.09
CA ARG A 833 19.44 -33.75 -24.48
C ARG A 833 20.47 -34.69 -25.11
N ALA A 834 21.76 -34.47 -24.82
CA ALA A 834 22.84 -35.33 -25.28
C ALA A 834 22.68 -36.78 -24.76
N GLN A 835 22.38 -36.96 -23.47
CA GLN A 835 22.13 -38.26 -22.87
C GLN A 835 20.92 -38.94 -23.49
N ALA A 836 19.82 -38.21 -23.70
CA ALA A 836 18.65 -38.74 -24.37
C ALA A 836 18.96 -39.16 -25.83
N ARG A 837 19.67 -38.31 -26.60
CA ARG A 837 20.11 -38.62 -27.97
C ARG A 837 21.00 -39.88 -28.02
N ALA A 838 21.93 -39.97 -27.08
CA ALA A 838 22.79 -41.14 -26.98
C ALA A 838 22.00 -42.44 -26.70
N ALA A 839 21.01 -42.37 -25.78
CA ALA A 839 20.13 -43.50 -25.48
C ALA A 839 19.28 -43.95 -26.69
N HIS A 840 18.96 -43.03 -27.59
CA HIS A 840 18.23 -43.32 -28.83
C HIS A 840 19.13 -43.59 -30.06
N GLY A 841 20.44 -43.76 -29.84
CA GLY A 841 21.40 -44.06 -30.90
C GLY A 841 21.79 -42.90 -31.83
N GLU A 842 21.41 -41.65 -31.48
CA GLU A 842 21.78 -40.43 -32.20
C GLU A 842 23.17 -39.92 -31.75
N HIS A 843 24.19 -40.79 -31.83
CA HIS A 843 25.49 -40.55 -31.19
C HIS A 843 26.20 -39.30 -31.69
N GLU A 844 26.09 -38.94 -32.97
CA GLU A 844 26.70 -37.72 -33.56
C GLU A 844 26.13 -36.47 -32.88
N ARG A 845 24.79 -36.38 -32.83
CA ARG A 845 24.11 -35.26 -32.26
C ARG A 845 24.31 -35.16 -30.74
N ALA A 846 24.47 -36.33 -30.05
CA ALA A 846 24.80 -36.37 -28.64
C ALA A 846 26.17 -35.75 -28.35
N VAL A 847 27.20 -36.11 -29.16
CA VAL A 847 28.54 -35.51 -29.04
C VAL A 847 28.50 -33.99 -29.30
N GLU A 848 27.73 -33.55 -30.30
CA GLU A 848 27.57 -32.09 -30.56
C GLU A 848 26.99 -31.34 -29.36
N ASP A 849 25.99 -31.92 -28.68
CA ASP A 849 25.39 -31.32 -27.50
C ASP A 849 26.33 -31.34 -26.30
N PHE A 850 27.07 -32.39 -26.05
CA PHE A 850 28.13 -32.43 -25.02
C PHE A 850 29.22 -31.38 -25.27
N ASP A 851 29.67 -31.22 -26.53
CA ASP A 851 30.62 -30.17 -26.92
C ASP A 851 30.05 -28.76 -26.67
N ARG A 852 28.74 -28.59 -26.87
CA ARG A 852 28.08 -27.32 -26.61
C ARG A 852 28.03 -27.02 -25.11
N ALA A 853 27.71 -28.04 -24.29
CA ALA A 853 27.71 -27.93 -22.84
C ALA A 853 29.11 -27.58 -22.29
N LEU A 854 30.16 -28.24 -22.78
CA LEU A 854 31.57 -27.95 -22.41
C LEU A 854 32.04 -26.57 -22.83
N ARG A 855 31.52 -26.01 -23.94
CA ARG A 855 31.82 -24.63 -24.29
C ARG A 855 31.21 -23.62 -23.32
N ILE A 856 30.09 -23.97 -22.70
CA ILE A 856 29.41 -23.13 -21.70
C ILE A 856 30.11 -23.28 -20.34
N GLU A 857 30.41 -24.52 -19.94
CA GLU A 857 31.03 -24.89 -18.65
C GLU A 857 32.31 -25.73 -18.86
N PRO A 858 33.45 -25.11 -19.22
CA PRO A 858 34.67 -25.84 -19.58
C PRO A 858 35.30 -26.64 -18.41
N GLY A 859 34.94 -26.31 -17.17
CA GLY A 859 35.45 -26.91 -15.94
C GLY A 859 34.70 -28.17 -15.48
N ASP A 860 33.61 -28.57 -16.11
CA ASP A 860 32.82 -29.74 -15.68
C ASP A 860 33.50 -31.05 -16.15
N GLU A 861 34.24 -31.68 -15.19
CA GLU A 861 34.97 -32.93 -15.47
C GLU A 861 34.03 -34.09 -15.82
N ARG A 862 32.85 -34.17 -15.20
CA ARG A 862 31.88 -35.24 -15.46
C ARG A 862 31.29 -35.14 -16.85
N VAL A 863 30.93 -33.90 -17.28
CA VAL A 863 30.44 -33.71 -18.67
C VAL A 863 31.53 -34.01 -19.68
N ARG A 864 32.80 -33.75 -19.34
CA ARG A 864 33.95 -34.07 -20.19
C ARG A 864 34.13 -35.59 -20.31
N GLU A 865 34.07 -36.32 -19.21
CA GLU A 865 34.15 -37.79 -19.22
C GLU A 865 33.04 -38.42 -20.06
N LEU A 866 31.79 -37.97 -19.91
CA LEU A 866 30.66 -38.42 -20.71
C LEU A 866 30.84 -38.10 -22.20
N ALA A 867 31.30 -36.88 -22.53
CA ALA A 867 31.57 -36.51 -23.91
C ALA A 867 32.64 -37.37 -24.56
N GLU A 868 33.73 -37.66 -23.84
CA GLU A 868 34.81 -38.54 -24.33
C GLU A 868 34.38 -40.02 -24.49
N GLU A 869 33.53 -40.48 -23.59
CA GLU A 869 32.99 -41.84 -23.62
C GLU A 869 32.04 -42.01 -24.82
N TRP A 870 31.11 -41.11 -25.02
CA TRP A 870 30.18 -41.16 -26.15
C TRP A 870 30.83 -40.84 -27.50
N ALA A 871 31.88 -40.02 -27.54
CA ALA A 871 32.70 -39.80 -28.72
C ALA A 871 33.39 -41.09 -29.16
N ARG A 872 33.89 -41.92 -28.22
CA ARG A 872 34.46 -43.24 -28.51
C ARG A 872 33.40 -44.20 -29.11
N VAL A 873 32.20 -44.21 -28.56
CA VAL A 873 31.07 -45.02 -29.10
C VAL A 873 30.71 -44.57 -30.49
N TYR A 874 30.63 -43.27 -30.74
CA TYR A 874 30.35 -42.72 -32.07
C TYR A 874 31.40 -43.10 -33.10
N VAL A 875 32.71 -43.05 -32.76
CA VAL A 875 33.81 -43.43 -33.65
C VAL A 875 33.73 -44.95 -33.96
N ALA A 876 33.49 -45.80 -32.98
CA ALA A 876 33.37 -47.23 -33.17
C ALA A 876 32.14 -47.62 -34.03
N ALA A 877 30.97 -46.99 -33.75
CA ALA A 877 29.75 -47.15 -34.52
C ALA A 877 29.96 -46.74 -36.01
N SER A 878 30.69 -45.64 -36.24
CA SER A 878 31.05 -45.14 -37.59
C SER A 878 31.99 -46.10 -38.34
N ALA A 879 32.82 -46.87 -37.61
CA ALA A 879 33.73 -47.88 -38.19
C ALA A 879 33.06 -49.23 -38.40
N GLY A 880 31.80 -49.42 -37.99
CA GLY A 880 31.11 -50.69 -38.10
C GLY A 880 31.54 -51.71 -37.03
N GLU A 881 32.21 -51.29 -35.99
CA GLU A 881 32.66 -52.06 -34.84
C GLU A 881 31.57 -52.10 -33.75
N THR A 882 31.36 -53.25 -33.11
CA THR A 882 30.47 -53.31 -31.93
C THR A 882 31.21 -52.74 -30.74
N ALA A 883 30.98 -51.46 -30.44
CA ALA A 883 31.42 -50.89 -29.19
C ALA A 883 30.49 -51.34 -28.07
N THR A 884 31.06 -51.65 -26.92
CA THR A 884 30.29 -51.78 -25.67
C THR A 884 29.72 -50.40 -25.37
N GLU A 885 28.42 -50.24 -25.54
CA GLU A 885 27.72 -49.04 -25.07
C GLU A 885 28.00 -48.84 -23.58
N PRO A 886 28.37 -47.68 -23.15
CA PRO A 886 28.39 -47.33 -21.74
C PRO A 886 27.07 -47.74 -21.13
N ALA A 887 27.07 -48.35 -19.95
CA ALA A 887 25.84 -48.62 -19.23
C ALA A 887 25.06 -47.30 -19.23
N ALA A 888 23.89 -47.30 -19.88
CA ALA A 888 22.99 -46.16 -19.84
C ALA A 888 22.54 -46.05 -18.38
N GLU A 889 23.40 -45.32 -17.56
CA GLU A 889 22.89 -44.83 -16.30
C GLU A 889 21.73 -43.92 -16.69
N ALA A 890 20.53 -44.34 -16.29
CA ALA A 890 19.38 -43.46 -16.30
C ALA A 890 19.87 -42.06 -15.79
N PRO A 891 19.55 -40.97 -16.47
CA PRO A 891 20.09 -39.66 -16.14
C PRO A 891 20.04 -39.50 -14.64
N ASP A 892 21.20 -39.41 -13.97
CA ASP A 892 21.30 -39.38 -12.51
C ASP A 892 20.61 -38.12 -12.02
N THR A 893 19.29 -38.22 -11.93
CA THR A 893 18.42 -37.19 -11.37
C THR A 893 18.60 -37.06 -9.85
N THR A 894 19.33 -38.04 -9.23
CA THR A 894 19.51 -38.10 -7.77
C THR A 894 20.70 -37.29 -7.27
N SER A 895 21.78 -37.15 -8.03
CA SER A 895 22.94 -36.32 -7.63
C SER A 895 22.63 -34.83 -7.67
N TRP A 896 21.70 -34.42 -8.54
CA TRP A 896 21.20 -33.08 -8.66
C TRP A 896 20.07 -32.77 -7.66
N ARG A 897 19.45 -33.77 -7.03
CA ARG A 897 18.47 -33.59 -5.96
C ARG A 897 18.99 -32.82 -4.75
N ARG A 898 20.30 -32.80 -4.53
CA ARG A 898 20.90 -31.98 -3.45
C ARG A 898 21.02 -30.50 -3.80
N SER A 899 21.07 -30.15 -5.09
CA SER A 899 21.03 -28.75 -5.55
C SER A 899 19.62 -28.24 -5.85
N ASP A 900 18.65 -29.16 -6.03
CA ASP A 900 17.25 -28.83 -6.38
C ASP A 900 16.48 -28.07 -5.29
N SER A 901 16.97 -28.05 -4.04
CA SER A 901 16.40 -27.18 -3.02
C SER A 901 16.51 -25.68 -3.37
N SER A 902 17.41 -25.29 -4.29
CA SER A 902 17.58 -23.91 -4.77
C SER A 902 16.79 -23.61 -6.06
N TRP A 903 16.32 -24.63 -6.79
CA TRP A 903 15.65 -24.49 -8.09
C TRP A 903 14.15 -24.76 -8.05
N GLY A 904 13.64 -25.40 -7.00
CA GLY A 904 12.22 -25.78 -6.85
C GLY A 904 11.25 -24.62 -6.75
N HIS A 905 11.74 -23.43 -6.42
CA HIS A 905 10.92 -22.20 -6.39
C HIS A 905 11.20 -21.38 -7.66
N GLY A 906 10.78 -21.95 -8.78
CA GLY A 906 11.03 -21.45 -10.11
C GLY A 906 10.69 -19.98 -10.27
N GLY A 907 11.75 -19.20 -10.43
CA GLY A 907 11.67 -17.92 -11.09
C GLY A 907 11.73 -16.69 -10.23
N THR A 908 12.09 -16.77 -8.98
CA THR A 908 12.48 -15.57 -8.25
C THR A 908 13.83 -15.80 -7.58
N SER A 909 14.90 -15.78 -8.38
CA SER A 909 16.30 -15.76 -7.89
C SER A 909 16.63 -14.49 -7.10
N ALA A 910 15.65 -13.88 -6.50
CA ALA A 910 15.76 -12.56 -5.93
C ALA A 910 15.15 -12.38 -4.55
N GLY A 911 14.76 -13.42 -3.90
CA GLY A 911 14.04 -13.29 -2.63
C GLY A 911 14.49 -14.23 -1.50
N TRP A 912 15.61 -14.93 -1.63
CA TRP A 912 16.06 -15.89 -0.61
C TRP A 912 17.38 -15.49 0.01
#